data_778689df35eae27c8534a5920abd9931
#
_entry.id   778689df35eae27c8534a5920abd9931
#
_cell.length_a   1.000
_cell.length_b   1.000
_cell.length_c   1.000
_cell.angle_alpha   90.00
_cell.angle_beta   90.00
_cell.angle_gamma   90.00
#
_symmetry.space_group_name_H-M   'P 1'
#
loop_
_entity.id
_entity.type
_entity.pdbx_description
1 polymer ?
#
loop_
_entity_poly.entity_id
_entity_poly.type
_entity_poly.pdbx_seq_one_letter_code
_entity_poly.pdbx_strand_id
1 'polypeptide(L)'
;MAKKIQFRRLLMLAILLGLAFAGLGYRLVDLQVLRHEELGEKAQRNRQVELFREPRRGDILDIKGNLLATSIFVKTACADPVLIGNQQATVARAIAPWLQMGEGELYQRLLLRTRQNESGQTVTNRYVVLKRKVPAETWQKIRETMAQLPFGVDEKKLSRSEAGFYRDLRQKAIFADPIDDQLRVYPNQALVAHVLGYVGMNEREINGRRFTGISGTDGIELILNAKLAGVPGWRVTETDNRRREVVDLREQDVDPHDGLNAVLTIDSVMQHTARVALADAMARHSPLSASCVVVRPRTGEILALATLPDFDPNNPGAVGLDARRNRVICDVVEPGSTFKIIVVSAALNEGVVTLADVFDCEKGHFAYAGKVLHDHEPYGVLSVESIITKSSNIGAAKIGIKLGPSALYRYMTDFGFGSRTGIPLAGEVAGIVHPLKNWSKLSISRIPMGHEVAVTPLQMVMAMCAIANRGCLMRPLLVDRLEDRKGNVVAQYQPQRVRQVISEATARQMVEALKTVVSPEGTAAQAALEHYTVAGKTGTAQKTVEGVRGYAPGKYFSTFIGFLPADNPELCIAVFLDEPKGGYYGGQVAAPIFKRIAERAANYMNIQPDVEPQPALAGNAAAGPAERPGRVASTTGEATD
;
A
#
# COMPACT_ATOMS: atom_id res chain seq x y z
N MET A 1 27.54 39.98 -92.22
CA MET A 1 28.18 39.42 -91.04
C MET A 1 27.19 39.32 -89.81
N ALA A 2 26.38 40.29 -89.55
CA ALA A 2 25.48 40.32 -88.36
C ALA A 2 24.49 39.12 -88.25
N LYS A 3 23.84 38.68 -89.34
CA LYS A 3 22.94 37.55 -89.39
C LYS A 3 23.62 36.20 -89.05
N LYS A 4 24.87 35.97 -89.40
CA LYS A 4 25.65 34.75 -89.05
C LYS A 4 26.04 34.73 -87.57
N ILE A 5 26.25 35.85 -86.91
CA ILE A 5 26.58 35.98 -85.51
C ILE A 5 25.32 35.74 -84.67
N GLN A 6 24.15 36.24 -85.06
CA GLN A 6 22.87 36.00 -84.40
C GLN A 6 22.45 34.54 -84.51
N PHE A 7 22.66 33.88 -85.67
CA PHE A 7 22.38 32.46 -85.83
C PHE A 7 23.24 31.56 -84.91
N ARG A 8 24.55 31.86 -84.81
CA ARG A 8 25.45 31.14 -83.90
C ARG A 8 25.06 31.32 -82.44
N ARG A 9 24.61 32.49 -82.02
CA ARG A 9 24.15 32.77 -80.68
C ARG A 9 22.82 32.02 -80.37
N LEU A 10 21.88 32.00 -81.30
CA LEU A 10 20.66 31.23 -81.24
C LEU A 10 20.92 29.73 -81.18
N LEU A 11 21.83 29.21 -81.94
CA LEU A 11 22.22 27.81 -81.92
C LEU A 11 22.92 27.45 -80.64
N MET A 12 23.79 28.28 -80.07
CA MET A 12 24.38 28.07 -78.74
C MET A 12 23.34 28.09 -77.65
N LEU A 13 22.39 29.01 -77.68
CA LEU A 13 21.30 29.05 -76.72
C LEU A 13 20.39 27.79 -76.80
N ALA A 14 20.11 27.33 -78.02
CA ALA A 14 19.34 26.10 -78.24
C ALA A 14 20.06 24.85 -77.70
N ILE A 15 21.40 24.76 -77.95
CA ILE A 15 22.24 23.68 -77.41
C ILE A 15 22.30 23.75 -75.90
N LEU A 16 22.50 24.93 -75.32
CA LEU A 16 22.49 25.12 -73.84
C LEU A 16 21.17 24.75 -73.23
N LEU A 17 20.07 25.14 -73.84
CA LEU A 17 18.74 24.77 -73.42
C LEU A 17 18.48 23.25 -73.52
N GLY A 18 18.93 22.64 -74.65
CA GLY A 18 18.87 21.18 -74.81
C GLY A 18 19.66 20.41 -73.74
N LEU A 19 20.87 20.89 -73.42
CA LEU A 19 21.70 20.31 -72.35
C LEU A 19 21.03 20.49 -70.96
N ALA A 20 20.44 21.65 -70.73
CA ALA A 20 19.66 21.87 -69.46
C ALA A 20 18.48 20.92 -69.34
N PHE A 21 17.68 20.72 -70.40
CA PHE A 21 16.57 19.74 -70.39
C PHE A 21 17.07 18.30 -70.30
N ALA A 22 18.17 17.94 -70.96
CA ALA A 22 18.80 16.63 -70.82
C ALA A 22 19.26 16.37 -69.35
N GLY A 23 19.89 17.39 -68.74
CA GLY A 23 20.25 17.31 -67.29
C GLY A 23 19.06 17.19 -66.38
N LEU A 24 17.99 17.94 -66.62
CA LEU A 24 16.73 17.81 -65.90
C LEU A 24 16.08 16.43 -66.07
N GLY A 25 16.06 15.95 -67.36
CA GLY A 25 15.56 14.60 -67.65
C GLY A 25 16.33 13.50 -66.95
N TYR A 26 17.67 13.59 -66.97
CA TYR A 26 18.53 12.66 -66.22
C TYR A 26 18.26 12.72 -64.73
N ARG A 27 18.15 13.92 -64.17
CA ARG A 27 17.83 14.09 -62.75
C ARG A 27 16.47 13.52 -62.36
N LEU A 28 15.48 13.65 -63.24
CA LEU A 28 14.14 13.09 -63.04
C LEU A 28 14.19 11.56 -63.04
N VAL A 29 14.93 10.96 -63.99
CA VAL A 29 15.13 9.51 -64.04
C VAL A 29 15.92 9.02 -62.81
N ASP A 30 16.96 9.73 -62.38
CA ASP A 30 17.72 9.43 -61.17
C ASP A 30 16.80 9.39 -59.93
N LEU A 31 15.98 10.42 -59.74
CA LEU A 31 15.12 10.54 -58.59
C LEU A 31 13.89 9.59 -58.62
N GLN A 32 13.28 9.41 -59.81
CA GLN A 32 12.01 8.67 -59.92
C GLN A 32 12.17 7.20 -60.28
N VAL A 33 13.34 6.79 -60.83
CA VAL A 33 13.58 5.41 -61.23
C VAL A 33 14.72 4.80 -60.45
N LEU A 34 15.94 5.40 -60.50
CA LEU A 34 17.13 4.80 -59.92
C LEU A 34 17.14 4.86 -58.38
N ARG A 35 16.63 5.94 -57.83
CA ARG A 35 16.58 6.15 -56.36
C ARG A 35 15.18 6.17 -55.78
N HIS A 36 14.19 5.66 -56.55
CA HIS A 36 12.79 5.69 -56.13
C HIS A 36 12.58 4.97 -54.79
N GLU A 37 13.10 3.76 -54.66
CA GLU A 37 12.96 2.96 -53.41
C GLU A 37 13.67 3.63 -52.24
N GLU A 38 14.92 4.07 -52.42
CA GLU A 38 15.68 4.75 -51.34
C GLU A 38 14.98 6.03 -50.87
N LEU A 39 14.51 6.84 -51.81
CA LEU A 39 13.84 8.09 -51.49
C LEU A 39 12.41 7.86 -50.96
N GLY A 40 11.72 6.83 -51.43
CA GLY A 40 10.43 6.38 -50.95
C GLY A 40 10.52 5.93 -49.48
N GLU A 41 11.49 5.05 -49.18
CA GLU A 41 11.73 4.63 -47.78
C GLU A 41 12.10 5.80 -46.87
N LYS A 42 12.95 6.72 -47.32
CA LYS A 42 13.31 7.92 -46.54
C LYS A 42 12.08 8.81 -46.29
N ALA A 43 11.23 9.00 -47.29
CA ALA A 43 10.01 9.78 -47.17
C ALA A 43 9.03 9.12 -46.21
N GLN A 44 8.89 7.80 -46.31
CA GLN A 44 8.02 7.00 -45.43
C GLN A 44 8.52 7.03 -43.98
N ARG A 45 9.81 6.80 -43.74
CA ARG A 45 10.43 6.93 -42.40
C ARG A 45 10.26 8.33 -41.79
N ASN A 46 10.27 9.39 -42.62
CA ASN A 46 10.10 10.76 -42.13
C ASN A 46 8.64 11.15 -41.85
N ARG A 47 7.67 10.44 -42.41
CA ARG A 47 6.23 10.69 -42.25
C ARG A 47 5.56 9.73 -41.31
N GLN A 48 6.01 8.48 -41.28
CA GLN A 48 5.45 7.47 -40.36
C GLN A 48 5.84 7.80 -38.93
N VAL A 49 4.82 7.82 -38.07
CA VAL A 49 4.95 7.95 -36.62
C VAL A 49 4.25 6.76 -36.00
N GLU A 50 4.98 6.04 -35.18
CA GLU A 50 4.41 4.98 -34.36
C GLU A 50 4.02 5.59 -33.01
N LEU A 51 2.72 5.57 -32.72
CA LEU A 51 2.15 6.08 -31.49
C LEU A 51 1.82 4.89 -30.58
N PHE A 52 2.44 4.85 -29.41
CA PHE A 52 2.07 3.90 -28.37
C PHE A 52 0.84 4.37 -27.63
N ARG A 53 -0.08 3.43 -27.40
CA ARG A 53 -1.29 3.66 -26.62
C ARG A 53 -1.16 2.91 -25.31
N GLU A 54 -0.99 3.65 -24.21
CA GLU A 54 -0.91 3.02 -22.90
C GLU A 54 -2.28 2.45 -22.51
N PRO A 55 -2.32 1.18 -22.03
CA PRO A 55 -3.53 0.61 -21.45
C PRO A 55 -3.85 1.30 -20.14
N ARG A 56 -5.13 1.40 -19.78
CA ARG A 56 -5.49 1.85 -18.45
C ARG A 56 -5.01 0.84 -17.41
N ARG A 57 -4.25 1.31 -16.42
CA ARG A 57 -3.86 0.48 -15.28
C ARG A 57 -5.10 0.14 -14.46
N GLY A 58 -5.30 -1.15 -14.14
CA GLY A 58 -6.46 -1.65 -13.41
C GLY A 58 -6.62 -1.01 -12.02
N ASP A 59 -7.85 -0.91 -11.57
CA ASP A 59 -8.17 -0.38 -10.25
C ASP A 59 -7.82 -1.39 -9.15
N ILE A 60 -7.55 -0.89 -7.95
CA ILE A 60 -7.44 -1.72 -6.75
C ILE A 60 -8.60 -1.35 -5.84
N LEU A 61 -9.35 -2.35 -5.44
CA LEU A 61 -10.59 -2.23 -4.66
C LEU A 61 -10.43 -2.97 -3.32
N ASP A 62 -11.18 -2.55 -2.32
CA ASP A 62 -11.36 -3.32 -1.10
C ASP A 62 -12.37 -4.47 -1.31
N ILE A 63 -12.59 -5.31 -0.29
CA ILE A 63 -13.49 -6.46 -0.38
C ILE A 63 -14.94 -6.08 -0.69
N LYS A 64 -15.36 -4.85 -0.37
CA LYS A 64 -16.70 -4.30 -0.63
C LYS A 64 -16.79 -3.52 -1.93
N GLY A 65 -15.71 -3.45 -2.71
CA GLY A 65 -15.65 -2.72 -3.97
C GLY A 65 -15.35 -1.22 -3.82
N ASN A 66 -14.95 -0.75 -2.63
CA ASN A 66 -14.52 0.63 -2.46
C ASN A 66 -13.15 0.85 -3.11
N LEU A 67 -13.01 1.99 -3.76
CA LEU A 67 -11.82 2.32 -4.52
C LEU A 67 -10.62 2.64 -3.61
N LEU A 68 -9.53 1.90 -3.76
CA LEU A 68 -8.27 2.11 -3.06
C LEU A 68 -7.20 2.76 -3.94
N ALA A 69 -7.15 2.39 -5.22
CA ALA A 69 -6.27 3.02 -6.21
C ALA A 69 -6.92 2.98 -7.59
N THR A 70 -6.78 4.08 -8.34
CA THR A 70 -7.30 4.18 -9.72
C THR A 70 -6.33 4.92 -10.62
N SER A 71 -6.57 4.86 -11.93
CA SER A 71 -5.82 5.63 -12.93
C SER A 71 -6.75 6.59 -13.64
N ILE A 72 -6.37 7.86 -13.69
CA ILE A 72 -7.07 8.91 -14.42
C ILE A 72 -6.25 9.32 -15.63
N PHE A 73 -6.92 9.58 -16.75
CA PHE A 73 -6.26 10.13 -17.93
C PHE A 73 -5.88 11.58 -17.69
N VAL A 74 -4.66 11.91 -18.07
CA VAL A 74 -4.06 13.22 -17.93
C VAL A 74 -3.42 13.63 -19.25
N LYS A 75 -3.12 14.91 -19.40
CA LYS A 75 -2.47 15.46 -20.59
C LYS A 75 -1.09 16.00 -20.25
N THR A 76 -0.18 15.89 -21.19
CA THR A 76 1.10 16.60 -21.14
C THR A 76 0.93 17.94 -21.85
N ALA A 77 0.98 19.05 -21.10
CA ALA A 77 0.89 20.38 -21.65
C ALA A 77 2.24 20.76 -22.31
N CYS A 78 2.19 21.14 -23.58
CA CYS A 78 3.33 21.52 -24.40
C CYS A 78 3.13 22.90 -24.98
N ALA A 79 4.24 23.54 -25.40
CA ALA A 79 4.25 24.82 -26.10
C ALA A 79 5.07 24.77 -27.39
N ASP A 80 4.66 25.56 -28.38
CA ASP A 80 5.47 25.94 -29.52
C ASP A 80 5.94 27.40 -29.34
N PRO A 81 7.19 27.63 -28.87
CA PRO A 81 7.72 28.97 -28.64
C PRO A 81 7.72 29.85 -29.88
N VAL A 82 7.78 29.29 -31.09
CA VAL A 82 7.73 30.04 -32.34
C VAL A 82 6.36 30.68 -32.55
N LEU A 83 5.28 29.96 -32.21
CA LEU A 83 3.92 30.50 -32.29
C LEU A 83 3.59 31.52 -31.17
N ILE A 84 4.35 31.50 -30.07
CA ILE A 84 4.21 32.48 -29.00
C ILE A 84 4.82 33.82 -29.38
N GLY A 85 5.90 33.81 -30.19
CA GLY A 85 6.58 34.98 -30.65
C GLY A 85 7.18 35.82 -29.52
N ASN A 86 6.69 37.05 -29.34
CA ASN A 86 7.09 37.98 -28.29
C ASN A 86 6.12 38.05 -27.11
N GLN A 87 5.13 37.15 -27.02
CA GLN A 87 4.06 37.16 -26.03
C GLN A 87 4.32 36.22 -24.84
N GLN A 88 5.57 35.83 -24.59
CA GLN A 88 5.91 34.85 -23.54
C GLN A 88 5.42 35.29 -22.15
N ALA A 89 5.60 36.58 -21.81
CA ALA A 89 5.19 37.11 -20.49
C ALA A 89 3.66 37.07 -20.31
N THR A 90 2.91 37.43 -21.35
CA THR A 90 1.45 37.42 -21.34
C THR A 90 0.91 36.00 -21.17
N VAL A 91 1.46 35.05 -21.96
CA VAL A 91 1.09 33.65 -21.89
C VAL A 91 1.49 33.04 -20.54
N ALA A 92 2.72 33.29 -20.06
CA ALA A 92 3.19 32.78 -18.79
C ALA A 92 2.29 33.21 -17.63
N ARG A 93 1.98 34.50 -17.53
CA ARG A 93 1.08 35.07 -16.51
C ARG A 93 -0.29 34.40 -16.54
N ALA A 94 -0.84 34.16 -17.73
CA ALA A 94 -2.19 33.62 -17.89
C ALA A 94 -2.32 32.15 -17.47
N ILE A 95 -1.33 31.30 -17.78
CA ILE A 95 -1.44 29.85 -17.56
C ILE A 95 -0.61 29.31 -16.39
N ALA A 96 0.32 30.11 -15.82
CA ALA A 96 1.11 29.69 -14.65
C ALA A 96 0.28 29.22 -13.46
N PRO A 97 -0.83 29.89 -13.09
CA PRO A 97 -1.68 29.43 -11.97
C PRO A 97 -2.27 28.03 -12.23
N TRP A 98 -2.73 27.75 -13.44
CA TRP A 98 -3.30 26.47 -13.83
C TRP A 98 -2.25 25.35 -13.84
N LEU A 99 -1.03 25.68 -14.22
CA LEU A 99 0.09 24.74 -14.21
C LEU A 99 0.74 24.62 -12.81
N GLN A 100 0.32 25.42 -11.84
CA GLN A 100 0.94 25.47 -10.50
C GLN A 100 2.47 25.64 -10.60
N MET A 101 2.89 26.59 -11.42
CA MET A 101 4.31 26.92 -11.69
C MET A 101 4.52 28.42 -11.43
N GLY A 102 5.75 28.77 -11.10
CA GLY A 102 6.13 30.19 -11.03
C GLY A 102 6.05 30.84 -12.41
N GLU A 103 5.52 32.10 -12.50
CA GLU A 103 5.44 32.86 -13.75
C GLU A 103 6.82 32.99 -14.43
N GLY A 104 7.86 33.27 -13.65
CA GLY A 104 9.23 33.38 -14.15
C GLY A 104 9.79 32.06 -14.68
N GLU A 105 9.52 30.95 -14.02
CA GLU A 105 9.92 29.61 -14.48
C GLU A 105 9.24 29.28 -15.80
N LEU A 106 7.94 29.51 -15.90
CA LEU A 106 7.18 29.26 -17.11
C LEU A 106 7.65 30.17 -18.25
N TYR A 107 7.88 31.45 -17.96
CA TYR A 107 8.46 32.37 -18.94
C TYR A 107 9.76 31.85 -19.54
N GLN A 108 10.69 31.34 -18.71
CA GLN A 108 11.96 30.77 -19.17
C GLN A 108 11.78 29.53 -20.05
N ARG A 109 10.74 28.71 -19.80
CA ARG A 109 10.40 27.57 -20.64
C ARG A 109 9.83 27.97 -22.00
N LEU A 110 9.13 29.11 -22.07
CA LEU A 110 8.51 29.64 -23.29
C LEU A 110 9.49 30.42 -24.18
N LEU A 111 10.72 30.67 -23.72
CA LEU A 111 11.73 31.35 -24.52
C LEU A 111 12.15 30.49 -25.71
N LEU A 112 12.39 31.18 -26.81
CA LEU A 112 12.85 30.61 -28.07
C LEU A 112 14.27 30.07 -27.87
N ARG A 113 14.48 28.75 -28.08
CA ARG A 113 15.78 28.10 -27.99
C ARG A 113 16.13 27.48 -29.33
N THR A 114 17.40 27.63 -29.74
CA THR A 114 17.94 27.00 -30.93
C THR A 114 18.92 25.90 -30.54
N ARG A 115 18.97 24.83 -31.31
CA ARG A 115 19.95 23.76 -31.20
C ARG A 115 20.54 23.44 -32.57
N GLN A 116 21.77 22.95 -32.62
CA GLN A 116 22.31 22.36 -33.83
C GLN A 116 21.82 20.91 -33.95
N ASN A 117 21.35 20.53 -35.13
CA ASN A 117 21.05 19.14 -35.45
C ASN A 117 22.33 18.37 -35.79
N GLU A 118 22.20 17.05 -36.01
CA GLU A 118 23.33 16.18 -36.39
C GLU A 118 24.04 16.60 -37.70
N SER A 119 23.37 17.38 -38.52
CA SER A 119 23.91 17.93 -39.78
C SER A 119 24.51 19.33 -39.61
N GLY A 120 24.68 19.84 -38.36
CA GLY A 120 25.23 21.17 -38.07
C GLY A 120 24.29 22.35 -38.37
N GLN A 121 23.05 22.12 -38.76
CA GLN A 121 22.06 23.17 -39.01
C GLN A 121 21.43 23.66 -37.73
N THR A 122 21.25 24.97 -37.58
CA THR A 122 20.53 25.56 -36.45
C THR A 122 19.04 25.34 -36.62
N VAL A 123 18.45 24.54 -35.69
CA VAL A 123 17.02 24.23 -35.64
C VAL A 123 16.41 24.90 -34.41
N THR A 124 15.31 25.59 -34.62
CA THR A 124 14.54 26.19 -33.52
C THR A 124 13.66 25.13 -32.85
N ASN A 125 13.70 25.09 -31.52
CA ASN A 125 12.87 24.16 -30.78
C ASN A 125 11.40 24.62 -30.80
N ARG A 126 10.55 23.82 -31.43
CA ARG A 126 9.10 24.06 -31.54
C ARG A 126 8.25 23.16 -30.60
N TYR A 127 8.89 22.31 -29.83
CA TYR A 127 8.24 21.41 -28.89
C TYR A 127 8.91 21.54 -27.53
N VAL A 128 8.20 22.14 -26.59
CA VAL A 128 8.66 22.33 -25.21
C VAL A 128 7.61 21.76 -24.27
N VAL A 129 7.97 20.77 -23.46
CA VAL A 129 7.11 20.25 -22.40
C VAL A 129 7.05 21.26 -21.25
N LEU A 130 5.87 21.77 -20.97
CA LEU A 130 5.61 22.70 -19.86
C LEU A 130 5.37 21.91 -18.56
N LYS A 131 4.38 21.03 -18.59
CA LYS A 131 4.05 20.16 -17.44
C LYS A 131 3.44 18.85 -17.92
N ARG A 132 3.90 17.77 -17.31
CA ARG A 132 3.30 16.44 -17.47
C ARG A 132 2.19 16.23 -16.45
N LYS A 133 1.29 15.26 -16.70
CA LYS A 133 0.24 14.81 -15.80
C LYS A 133 -0.72 15.93 -15.37
N VAL A 134 -1.13 16.75 -16.34
CA VAL A 134 -2.14 17.80 -16.15
C VAL A 134 -3.54 17.16 -16.23
N PRO A 135 -4.38 17.28 -15.19
CA PRO A 135 -5.74 16.77 -15.22
C PRO A 135 -6.54 17.32 -16.39
N ALA A 136 -7.46 16.54 -16.96
CA ALA A 136 -8.24 16.93 -18.12
C ALA A 136 -9.04 18.22 -17.88
N GLU A 137 -9.58 18.41 -16.68
CA GLU A 137 -10.30 19.64 -16.28
C GLU A 137 -9.37 20.86 -16.28
N THR A 138 -8.15 20.71 -15.74
CA THR A 138 -7.14 21.78 -15.73
C THR A 138 -6.71 22.11 -17.14
N TRP A 139 -6.53 21.11 -18.00
CA TRP A 139 -6.23 21.30 -19.41
C TRP A 139 -7.35 22.09 -20.12
N GLN A 140 -8.61 21.78 -19.85
CA GLN A 140 -9.74 22.51 -20.40
C GLN A 140 -9.70 23.99 -19.99
N LYS A 141 -9.42 24.30 -18.71
CA LYS A 141 -9.25 25.67 -18.22
C LYS A 141 -8.09 26.39 -18.92
N ILE A 142 -6.96 25.71 -19.16
CA ILE A 142 -5.84 26.29 -19.92
C ILE A 142 -6.30 26.66 -21.34
N ARG A 143 -7.03 25.77 -22.02
CA ARG A 143 -7.55 26.04 -23.37
C ARG A 143 -8.50 27.23 -23.40
N GLU A 144 -9.41 27.30 -22.45
CA GLU A 144 -10.38 28.41 -22.33
C GLU A 144 -9.64 29.74 -22.05
N THR A 145 -8.67 29.72 -21.12
CA THR A 145 -7.85 30.89 -20.82
C THR A 145 -7.08 31.37 -22.05
N MET A 146 -6.45 30.46 -22.80
CA MET A 146 -5.74 30.82 -24.01
C MET A 146 -6.66 31.35 -25.12
N ALA A 147 -7.84 30.76 -25.31
CA ALA A 147 -8.82 31.20 -26.31
C ALA A 147 -9.31 32.62 -26.08
N GLN A 148 -9.42 33.04 -24.82
CA GLN A 148 -9.92 34.36 -24.41
C GLN A 148 -8.80 35.35 -24.08
N LEU A 149 -7.52 34.99 -24.23
CA LEU A 149 -6.37 35.77 -23.79
C LEU A 149 -6.30 37.11 -24.55
N PRO A 150 -6.43 38.27 -23.85
CA PRO A 150 -6.26 39.58 -24.45
C PRO A 150 -4.77 39.90 -24.62
N PHE A 151 -4.38 40.45 -25.77
CA PHE A 151 -3.00 40.85 -26.05
C PHE A 151 -2.86 42.39 -26.07
N GLY A 152 -3.89 43.14 -25.66
CA GLY A 152 -3.84 44.62 -25.64
C GLY A 152 -3.84 45.25 -27.02
N VAL A 153 -4.26 44.50 -28.05
CA VAL A 153 -4.30 44.99 -29.46
C VAL A 153 -5.75 45.20 -29.92
N ASP A 154 -5.98 46.23 -30.71
CA ASP A 154 -7.27 46.44 -31.37
C ASP A 154 -7.42 45.52 -32.59
N GLU A 155 -8.12 44.41 -32.40
CA GLU A 155 -8.25 43.36 -33.44
C GLU A 155 -8.85 43.86 -34.77
N LYS A 156 -9.62 44.95 -34.74
CA LYS A 156 -10.22 45.57 -35.93
C LYS A 156 -9.17 46.30 -36.82
N LYS A 157 -8.04 46.68 -36.23
CA LYS A 157 -6.96 47.39 -36.90
C LYS A 157 -5.80 46.51 -37.34
N LEU A 158 -5.86 45.20 -37.03
CA LEU A 158 -4.79 44.29 -37.40
C LEU A 158 -4.79 43.96 -38.89
N SER A 159 -3.62 43.85 -39.47
CA SER A 159 -3.44 43.25 -40.80
C SER A 159 -3.87 41.77 -40.80
N ARG A 160 -4.19 41.22 -41.96
CA ARG A 160 -4.57 39.80 -42.11
C ARG A 160 -3.50 38.83 -41.57
N SER A 161 -2.24 39.18 -41.66
CA SER A 161 -1.10 38.42 -41.13
C SER A 161 -1.09 38.46 -39.60
N GLU A 162 -1.22 39.62 -38.98
CA GLU A 162 -1.23 39.80 -37.53
C GLU A 162 -2.45 39.14 -36.88
N ALA A 163 -3.61 39.31 -37.48
CA ALA A 163 -4.83 38.61 -37.03
C ALA A 163 -4.67 37.07 -37.10
N GLY A 164 -3.98 36.58 -38.14
CA GLY A 164 -3.59 35.17 -38.28
C GLY A 164 -2.65 34.71 -37.16
N PHE A 165 -1.64 35.51 -36.82
CA PHE A 165 -0.70 35.23 -35.73
C PHE A 165 -1.42 35.11 -34.37
N TYR A 166 -2.22 36.07 -33.96
CA TYR A 166 -2.93 36.03 -32.65
C TYR A 166 -3.94 34.89 -32.59
N ARG A 167 -4.60 34.56 -33.71
CA ARG A 167 -5.47 33.38 -33.78
C ARG A 167 -4.70 32.07 -33.55
N ASP A 168 -3.58 31.89 -34.24
CA ASP A 168 -2.74 30.71 -34.12
C ASP A 168 -2.09 30.61 -32.74
N LEU A 169 -1.70 31.74 -32.15
CA LEU A 169 -1.21 31.82 -30.78
C LEU A 169 -2.26 31.32 -29.78
N ARG A 170 -3.49 31.81 -29.87
CA ARG A 170 -4.58 31.38 -28.97
C ARG A 170 -4.93 29.90 -29.12
N GLN A 171 -4.90 29.37 -30.33
CA GLN A 171 -5.42 28.04 -30.61
C GLN A 171 -4.36 26.94 -30.67
N LYS A 172 -3.11 27.27 -30.99
CA LYS A 172 -2.09 26.29 -31.35
C LYS A 172 -0.79 26.41 -30.56
N ALA A 173 -0.50 27.58 -29.96
CA ALA A 173 0.78 27.80 -29.28
C ALA A 173 0.94 26.96 -28.02
N ILE A 174 -0.16 26.71 -27.29
CA ILE A 174 -0.20 25.77 -26.17
C ILE A 174 -1.09 24.61 -26.59
N PHE A 175 -0.54 23.40 -26.54
CA PHE A 175 -1.23 22.19 -26.98
C PHE A 175 -0.95 21.01 -26.04
N ALA A 176 -1.82 20.00 -26.09
CA ALA A 176 -1.56 18.73 -25.40
C ALA A 176 -0.78 17.81 -26.34
N ASP A 177 0.14 17.06 -25.77
CA ASP A 177 0.76 15.94 -26.47
C ASP A 177 -0.35 14.98 -26.93
N PRO A 178 -0.32 14.48 -28.16
CA PRO A 178 -1.30 13.53 -28.66
C PRO A 178 -1.29 12.19 -27.93
N ILE A 179 -0.20 11.87 -27.21
CA ILE A 179 -0.10 10.65 -26.41
C ILE A 179 -0.85 10.85 -25.09
N ASP A 180 -1.83 9.99 -24.84
CA ASP A 180 -2.53 9.96 -23.55
C ASP A 180 -1.58 9.45 -22.47
N ASP A 181 -1.49 10.18 -21.37
CA ASP A 181 -0.71 9.83 -20.19
C ASP A 181 -1.68 9.50 -19.04
N GLN A 182 -1.21 8.76 -18.04
CA GLN A 182 -2.02 8.36 -16.89
C GLN A 182 -1.37 8.81 -15.58
N LEU A 183 -2.22 9.24 -14.66
CA LEU A 183 -1.85 9.51 -13.27
C LEU A 183 -2.49 8.46 -12.38
N ARG A 184 -1.66 7.73 -11.64
CA ARG A 184 -2.14 6.85 -10.59
C ARG A 184 -2.55 7.67 -9.37
N VAL A 185 -3.76 7.44 -8.86
CA VAL A 185 -4.34 8.18 -7.75
C VAL A 185 -4.76 7.21 -6.65
N TYR A 186 -4.44 7.56 -5.42
CA TYR A 186 -4.81 6.84 -4.20
C TYR A 186 -5.75 7.73 -3.38
N PRO A 187 -7.09 7.59 -3.55
CA PRO A 187 -8.06 8.52 -2.98
C PRO A 187 -8.02 8.58 -1.45
N ASN A 188 -7.72 7.45 -0.82
CA ASN A 188 -7.66 7.30 0.64
C ASN A 188 -6.27 7.68 1.23
N GLN A 189 -5.38 8.25 0.40
CA GLN A 189 -4.05 8.69 0.83
C GLN A 189 -3.30 7.61 1.63
N ALA A 190 -2.89 7.89 2.86
CA ALA A 190 -2.08 6.99 3.68
C ALA A 190 -2.82 5.75 4.22
N LEU A 191 -4.14 5.66 4.09
CA LEU A 191 -4.96 4.66 4.80
C LEU A 191 -4.48 3.21 4.60
N VAL A 192 -4.11 2.83 3.38
CA VAL A 192 -3.70 1.47 3.01
C VAL A 192 -2.30 1.45 2.36
N ALA A 193 -1.51 2.51 2.58
CA ALA A 193 -0.26 2.75 1.87
C ALA A 193 0.72 1.58 1.88
N HIS A 194 0.95 0.95 3.05
CA HIS A 194 1.88 -0.17 3.21
C HIS A 194 1.42 -1.47 2.54
N VAL A 195 0.13 -1.58 2.22
CA VAL A 195 -0.42 -2.71 1.46
C VAL A 195 -0.39 -2.43 -0.03
N LEU A 196 -0.89 -1.23 -0.44
CA LEU A 196 -0.93 -0.85 -1.85
C LEU A 196 0.46 -0.68 -2.44
N GLY A 197 1.38 -0.09 -1.66
CA GLY A 197 2.61 0.42 -2.20
C GLY A 197 2.36 1.65 -3.07
N TYR A 198 3.19 1.86 -4.07
CA TYR A 198 3.11 3.00 -4.99
C TYR A 198 3.71 2.65 -6.35
N VAL A 199 3.45 3.50 -7.32
CA VAL A 199 4.00 3.38 -8.67
C VAL A 199 5.15 4.36 -8.90
N GLY A 200 6.05 4.00 -9.80
CA GLY A 200 7.12 4.85 -10.31
C GLY A 200 7.13 4.87 -11.82
N MET A 201 7.94 5.76 -12.40
CA MET A 201 8.22 5.75 -13.82
C MET A 201 9.34 4.76 -14.09
N ASN A 202 9.15 3.88 -15.06
CA ASN A 202 10.14 2.90 -15.47
C ASN A 202 10.28 2.89 -16.98
N GLU A 203 11.50 2.75 -17.46
CA GLU A 203 11.77 2.56 -18.88
C GLU A 203 11.57 1.08 -19.24
N ARG A 204 10.81 0.85 -20.29
CA ARG A 204 10.59 -0.48 -20.88
C ARG A 204 11.04 -0.47 -22.32
N GLU A 205 11.61 -1.56 -22.77
CA GLU A 205 11.91 -1.78 -24.17
C GLU A 205 10.84 -2.69 -24.77
N ILE A 206 10.13 -2.19 -25.78
CA ILE A 206 9.12 -2.95 -26.53
C ILE A 206 9.51 -2.84 -28.01
N ASN A 207 9.74 -3.97 -28.67
CA ASN A 207 10.15 -4.05 -30.07
C ASN A 207 11.40 -3.18 -30.41
N GLY A 208 12.41 -3.16 -29.52
CA GLY A 208 13.64 -2.40 -29.70
C GLY A 208 13.54 -0.90 -29.42
N ARG A 209 12.40 -0.43 -28.88
CA ARG A 209 12.18 0.99 -28.53
C ARG A 209 11.98 1.15 -27.04
N ARG A 210 12.54 2.23 -26.48
CA ARG A 210 12.42 2.58 -25.07
C ARG A 210 11.16 3.40 -24.80
N PHE A 211 10.38 2.95 -23.86
CA PHE A 211 9.16 3.61 -23.37
C PHE A 211 9.31 3.89 -21.89
N THR A 212 8.87 5.08 -21.51
CA THR A 212 8.74 5.44 -20.10
C THR A 212 7.26 5.30 -19.71
N GLY A 213 6.95 4.34 -18.88
CA GLY A 213 5.59 4.08 -18.43
C GLY A 213 5.50 3.88 -16.92
N ILE A 214 4.28 3.82 -16.40
CA ILE A 214 4.00 3.57 -14.98
C ILE A 214 4.25 2.10 -14.66
N SER A 215 4.98 1.84 -13.57
CA SER A 215 5.23 0.50 -13.04
C SER A 215 5.09 0.48 -11.52
N GLY A 216 4.58 -0.61 -10.96
CA GLY A 216 4.55 -0.82 -9.52
C GLY A 216 5.97 -0.90 -8.94
N THR A 217 6.19 -0.17 -7.85
CA THR A 217 7.49 -0.09 -7.17
C THR A 217 7.48 -0.85 -5.84
N ASP A 218 6.34 -0.91 -5.17
CA ASP A 218 6.19 -1.59 -3.89
C ASP A 218 4.76 -2.12 -3.70
N GLY A 219 4.54 -2.96 -2.68
CA GLY A 219 3.24 -3.48 -2.27
C GLY A 219 2.52 -4.28 -3.38
N ILE A 220 1.19 -4.21 -3.36
CA ILE A 220 0.32 -4.85 -4.37
C ILE A 220 0.56 -4.30 -5.77
N GLU A 221 0.87 -2.98 -5.88
CA GLU A 221 1.23 -2.37 -7.16
C GLU A 221 2.41 -3.07 -7.83
N LEU A 222 3.42 -3.51 -7.05
CA LEU A 222 4.56 -4.26 -7.56
C LEU A 222 4.21 -5.72 -7.84
N ILE A 223 3.62 -6.42 -6.86
CA ILE A 223 3.35 -7.87 -6.95
C ILE A 223 2.39 -8.19 -8.08
N LEU A 224 1.34 -7.39 -8.25
CA LEU A 224 0.36 -7.56 -9.32
C LEU A 224 0.65 -6.71 -10.56
N ASN A 225 1.87 -6.13 -10.68
CA ASN A 225 2.16 -5.19 -11.75
C ASN A 225 1.84 -5.74 -13.15
N ALA A 226 2.18 -7.01 -13.42
CA ALA A 226 1.91 -7.64 -14.73
C ALA A 226 0.40 -7.79 -15.03
N LYS A 227 -0.45 -7.87 -13.98
CA LYS A 227 -1.90 -7.98 -14.13
C LYS A 227 -2.57 -6.61 -14.21
N LEU A 228 -2.09 -5.67 -13.39
CA LEU A 228 -2.62 -4.31 -13.32
C LEU A 228 -2.22 -3.45 -14.53
N ALA A 229 -1.03 -3.66 -15.10
CA ALA A 229 -0.47 -2.79 -16.14
C ALA A 229 -1.18 -2.91 -17.50
N GLY A 230 -1.84 -4.04 -17.79
CA GLY A 230 -2.43 -4.32 -19.11
C GLY A 230 -1.38 -4.55 -20.20
N VAL A 231 -1.83 -4.59 -21.44
CA VAL A 231 -1.00 -4.78 -22.64
C VAL A 231 -1.11 -3.54 -23.50
N PRO A 232 0.01 -2.85 -23.82
CA PRO A 232 -0.03 -1.65 -24.64
C PRO A 232 -0.46 -1.96 -26.08
N GLY A 233 -1.18 -1.01 -26.65
CA GLY A 233 -1.48 -0.98 -28.07
C GLY A 233 -0.49 -0.11 -28.83
N TRP A 234 -0.54 -0.16 -30.14
CA TRP A 234 0.26 0.71 -31.00
C TRP A 234 -0.51 1.10 -32.25
N ARG A 235 -0.17 2.25 -32.77
CA ARG A 235 -0.72 2.78 -34.01
C ARG A 235 0.41 3.26 -34.90
N VAL A 236 0.46 2.77 -36.12
CA VAL A 236 1.35 3.26 -37.17
C VAL A 236 0.53 4.14 -38.10
N THR A 237 0.88 5.41 -38.17
CA THR A 237 0.15 6.41 -38.97
C THR A 237 1.13 7.40 -39.60
N GLU A 238 0.68 8.13 -40.63
CA GLU A 238 1.44 9.25 -41.13
C GLU A 238 0.98 10.57 -40.51
N THR A 239 1.91 11.50 -40.37
CA THR A 239 1.64 12.87 -39.94
C THR A 239 1.85 13.88 -41.03
N ASP A 240 0.99 14.92 -41.03
CA ASP A 240 1.17 16.07 -41.94
C ASP A 240 2.38 16.93 -41.51
N ASN A 241 2.71 17.94 -42.31
CA ASN A 241 3.78 18.88 -42.01
C ASN A 241 3.55 19.68 -40.70
N ARG A 242 2.37 19.61 -40.10
CA ARG A 242 2.00 20.18 -38.81
C ARG A 242 1.99 19.15 -37.70
N ARG A 243 2.49 17.95 -37.96
CA ARG A 243 2.49 16.78 -37.04
C ARG A 243 1.09 16.33 -36.57
N ARG A 244 0.05 16.58 -37.39
CA ARG A 244 -1.27 16.05 -37.11
C ARG A 244 -1.42 14.72 -37.84
N GLU A 245 -2.02 13.76 -37.16
CA GLU A 245 -2.33 12.46 -37.74
C GLU A 245 -3.21 12.59 -38.98
N VAL A 246 -2.83 11.88 -40.04
CA VAL A 246 -3.64 11.72 -41.25
C VAL A 246 -4.39 10.39 -41.10
N VAL A 247 -5.66 10.46 -40.67
CA VAL A 247 -6.46 9.29 -40.30
C VAL A 247 -6.56 8.25 -41.43
N ASP A 248 -6.64 8.71 -42.66
CA ASP A 248 -6.75 7.85 -43.84
C ASP A 248 -5.47 7.06 -44.16
N LEU A 249 -4.34 7.43 -43.53
CA LEU A 249 -3.03 6.79 -43.72
C LEU A 249 -2.61 5.95 -42.52
N ARG A 250 -3.57 5.41 -41.77
CA ARG A 250 -3.32 4.42 -40.70
C ARG A 250 -3.03 3.07 -41.33
N GLU A 251 -1.83 2.56 -41.10
CA GLU A 251 -1.42 1.24 -41.58
C GLU A 251 -1.75 0.15 -40.56
N GLN A 252 -1.54 0.43 -39.29
CA GLN A 252 -1.82 -0.49 -38.18
C GLN A 252 -2.45 0.28 -37.02
N ASP A 253 -3.49 -0.28 -36.43
CA ASP A 253 -4.14 0.25 -35.23
C ASP A 253 -4.50 -0.93 -34.32
N VAL A 254 -3.66 -1.17 -33.31
CA VAL A 254 -3.87 -2.20 -32.30
C VAL A 254 -4.30 -1.53 -31.02
N ASP A 255 -5.51 -1.82 -30.58
CA ASP A 255 -6.04 -1.29 -29.34
C ASP A 255 -5.31 -1.85 -28.11
N PRO A 256 -5.08 -1.04 -27.08
CA PRO A 256 -4.53 -1.52 -25.82
C PRO A 256 -5.55 -2.41 -25.09
N HIS A 257 -5.06 -3.40 -24.39
CA HIS A 257 -5.84 -4.19 -23.45
C HIS A 257 -5.64 -3.68 -22.03
N ASP A 258 -6.70 -3.13 -21.44
CA ASP A 258 -6.66 -2.60 -20.06
C ASP A 258 -6.22 -3.65 -19.04
N GLY A 259 -5.58 -3.19 -17.96
CA GLY A 259 -5.21 -4.04 -16.85
C GLY A 259 -6.43 -4.57 -16.08
N LEU A 260 -6.26 -5.69 -15.40
CA LEU A 260 -7.28 -6.27 -14.53
C LEU A 260 -7.39 -5.46 -13.25
N ASN A 261 -8.59 -5.31 -12.73
CA ASN A 261 -8.85 -4.79 -11.40
C ASN A 261 -8.50 -5.86 -10.35
N ALA A 262 -7.94 -5.44 -9.24
CA ALA A 262 -7.62 -6.31 -8.11
C ALA A 262 -8.54 -5.98 -6.93
N VAL A 263 -9.28 -6.97 -6.45
CA VAL A 263 -10.08 -6.87 -5.21
C VAL A 263 -9.28 -7.51 -4.09
N LEU A 264 -8.99 -6.72 -3.06
CA LEU A 264 -8.26 -7.17 -1.88
C LEU A 264 -9.22 -7.67 -0.80
N THR A 265 -8.72 -8.49 0.13
CA THR A 265 -9.48 -8.88 1.32
C THR A 265 -9.56 -7.76 2.36
N ILE A 266 -8.77 -6.70 2.21
CA ILE A 266 -8.82 -5.51 3.06
C ILE A 266 -10.23 -4.91 3.05
N ASP A 267 -10.74 -4.59 4.23
CA ASP A 267 -11.95 -3.80 4.43
C ASP A 267 -11.55 -2.40 4.89
N SER A 268 -11.93 -1.39 4.12
CA SER A 268 -11.52 0.01 4.37
C SER A 268 -11.99 0.54 5.71
N VAL A 269 -13.14 0.07 6.23
CA VAL A 269 -13.67 0.49 7.54
C VAL A 269 -12.85 -0.14 8.67
N MET A 270 -12.51 -1.42 8.54
CA MET A 270 -11.63 -2.12 9.48
C MET A 270 -10.23 -1.50 9.49
N GLN A 271 -9.69 -1.22 8.33
CA GLN A 271 -8.39 -0.55 8.17
C GLN A 271 -8.38 0.84 8.82
N HIS A 272 -9.45 1.63 8.59
CA HIS A 272 -9.60 2.95 9.21
C HIS A 272 -9.71 2.84 10.73
N THR A 273 -10.50 1.89 11.23
CA THR A 273 -10.66 1.64 12.66
C THR A 273 -9.31 1.32 13.32
N ALA A 274 -8.53 0.43 12.71
CA ALA A 274 -7.19 0.08 13.18
C ALA A 274 -6.27 1.30 13.17
N ARG A 275 -6.22 2.05 12.06
CA ARG A 275 -5.37 3.23 11.91
C ARG A 275 -5.68 4.32 12.95
N VAL A 276 -6.95 4.61 13.19
CA VAL A 276 -7.37 5.61 14.20
C VAL A 276 -6.97 5.18 15.60
N ALA A 277 -7.15 3.89 15.95
CA ALA A 277 -6.74 3.38 17.25
C ALA A 277 -5.20 3.46 17.43
N LEU A 278 -4.43 3.17 16.37
CA LEU A 278 -2.97 3.32 16.40
C LEU A 278 -2.54 4.79 16.48
N ALA A 279 -3.22 5.71 15.81
CA ALA A 279 -2.91 7.15 15.88
C ALA A 279 -3.08 7.68 17.31
N ASP A 280 -4.14 7.27 18.00
CA ASP A 280 -4.33 7.59 19.42
C ASP A 280 -3.23 6.98 20.31
N ALA A 281 -2.78 5.76 19.99
CA ALA A 281 -1.65 5.13 20.69
C ALA A 281 -0.34 5.88 20.47
N MET A 282 -0.07 6.35 19.24
CA MET A 282 1.08 7.20 18.93
C MET A 282 1.06 8.49 19.75
N ALA A 283 -0.11 9.11 19.89
CA ALA A 283 -0.27 10.33 20.68
C ALA A 283 -0.07 10.09 22.20
N ARG A 284 -0.59 8.98 22.73
CA ARG A 284 -0.54 8.70 24.18
C ARG A 284 0.79 8.13 24.65
N HIS A 285 1.36 7.21 23.88
CA HIS A 285 2.54 6.44 24.29
C HIS A 285 3.79 6.81 23.52
N SER A 286 3.71 7.69 22.53
CA SER A 286 4.84 8.14 21.68
C SER A 286 5.82 7.00 21.33
N PRO A 287 5.34 5.84 20.83
CA PRO A 287 6.21 4.77 20.39
C PRO A 287 6.96 5.17 19.11
N LEU A 288 8.06 4.47 18.78
CA LEU A 288 8.75 4.64 17.50
C LEU A 288 7.85 4.22 16.34
N SER A 289 7.07 3.17 16.54
CA SER A 289 6.09 2.70 15.59
C SER A 289 4.96 1.94 16.28
N ALA A 290 3.81 1.89 15.61
CA ALA A 290 2.67 1.10 16.03
C ALA A 290 2.10 0.33 14.83
N SER A 291 1.73 -0.93 15.03
CA SER A 291 1.14 -1.75 13.96
C SER A 291 -0.07 -2.53 14.47
N CYS A 292 -1.03 -2.77 13.58
CA CYS A 292 -2.19 -3.62 13.83
C CYS A 292 -2.46 -4.51 12.62
N VAL A 293 -2.77 -5.78 12.91
CA VAL A 293 -3.24 -6.74 11.90
C VAL A 293 -4.56 -7.32 12.37
N VAL A 294 -5.53 -7.37 11.46
CA VAL A 294 -6.82 -8.02 11.68
C VAL A 294 -6.98 -9.13 10.66
N VAL A 295 -7.19 -10.34 11.14
CA VAL A 295 -7.25 -11.56 10.32
C VAL A 295 -8.52 -12.33 10.62
N ARG A 296 -9.13 -12.94 9.60
CA ARG A 296 -10.16 -13.97 9.79
C ARG A 296 -9.48 -15.34 9.95
N PRO A 297 -9.45 -15.95 11.13
CA PRO A 297 -8.63 -17.15 11.40
C PRO A 297 -8.94 -18.33 10.49
N ARG A 298 -10.23 -18.52 10.13
CA ARG A 298 -10.69 -19.67 9.34
C ARG A 298 -10.20 -19.67 7.91
N THR A 299 -10.03 -18.48 7.31
CA THR A 299 -9.70 -18.31 5.89
C THR A 299 -8.29 -17.77 5.68
N GLY A 300 -7.70 -17.12 6.70
CA GLY A 300 -6.44 -16.40 6.58
C GLY A 300 -6.57 -15.02 5.92
N GLU A 301 -7.79 -14.55 5.65
CA GLU A 301 -8.05 -13.22 5.06
C GLU A 301 -7.51 -12.11 5.96
N ILE A 302 -6.69 -11.25 5.39
CA ILE A 302 -6.20 -10.04 6.05
C ILE A 302 -7.24 -8.93 5.81
N LEU A 303 -7.99 -8.60 6.85
CA LEU A 303 -9.04 -7.57 6.79
C LEU A 303 -8.49 -6.17 7.02
N ALA A 304 -7.42 -6.05 7.81
CA ALA A 304 -6.68 -4.82 7.99
C ALA A 304 -5.21 -5.10 8.27
N LEU A 305 -4.34 -4.24 7.77
CA LEU A 305 -2.91 -4.22 8.04
C LEU A 305 -2.47 -2.75 8.08
N ALA A 306 -2.37 -2.19 9.27
CA ALA A 306 -2.04 -0.79 9.50
C ALA A 306 -0.69 -0.67 10.22
N THR A 307 0.12 0.28 9.79
CA THR A 307 1.40 0.64 10.42
C THR A 307 1.52 2.15 10.48
N LEU A 308 2.03 2.68 11.59
CA LEU A 308 2.40 4.08 11.78
C LEU A 308 3.87 4.17 12.23
N PRO A 309 4.64 5.19 11.79
CA PRO A 309 4.21 6.24 10.84
C PRO A 309 3.87 5.69 9.46
N ASP A 310 2.95 6.36 8.76
CA ASP A 310 2.54 6.03 7.40
C ASP A 310 2.98 7.09 6.39
N PHE A 311 2.63 6.91 5.13
CA PHE A 311 2.98 7.82 4.04
C PHE A 311 1.83 7.95 3.02
N ASP A 312 1.83 9.04 2.25
CA ASP A 312 0.89 9.19 1.12
C ASP A 312 1.49 8.57 -0.16
N PRO A 313 0.89 7.51 -0.73
CA PRO A 313 1.34 6.89 -1.98
C PRO A 313 1.29 7.83 -3.20
N ASN A 314 0.50 8.92 -3.12
CA ASN A 314 0.50 9.96 -4.15
C ASN A 314 1.81 10.77 -4.14
N ASN A 315 2.50 10.84 -3.00
CA ASN A 315 3.77 11.54 -2.83
C ASN A 315 4.76 10.76 -1.94
N PRO A 316 5.21 9.57 -2.34
CA PRO A 316 6.04 8.70 -1.51
C PRO A 316 7.41 9.29 -1.19
N GLY A 317 7.87 10.25 -2.00
CA GLY A 317 9.14 10.96 -1.79
C GLY A 317 9.13 11.97 -0.65
N ALA A 318 7.96 12.34 -0.11
CA ALA A 318 7.85 13.28 1.01
C ALA A 318 8.38 12.73 2.34
N VAL A 319 8.52 11.42 2.47
CA VAL A 319 8.99 10.74 3.68
C VAL A 319 10.21 9.87 3.41
N GLY A 320 10.98 9.58 4.47
CA GLY A 320 12.12 8.66 4.40
C GLY A 320 11.72 7.21 4.14
N LEU A 321 12.71 6.38 3.78
CA LEU A 321 12.51 4.95 3.49
C LEU A 321 11.89 4.20 4.68
N ASP A 322 12.26 4.57 5.91
CA ASP A 322 11.79 3.89 7.11
C ASP A 322 10.27 4.00 7.31
N ALA A 323 9.67 5.15 7.02
CA ALA A 323 8.21 5.33 7.10
C ALA A 323 7.44 4.57 6.01
N ARG A 324 8.11 4.17 4.91
CA ARG A 324 7.52 3.37 3.83
C ARG A 324 7.60 1.86 4.07
N ARG A 325 8.36 1.41 5.08
CA ARG A 325 8.51 -0.01 5.38
C ARG A 325 7.22 -0.60 5.96
N ASN A 326 6.79 -1.72 5.43
CA ASN A 326 5.72 -2.52 6.04
C ASN A 326 6.29 -3.35 7.20
N ARG A 327 6.30 -2.76 8.39
CA ARG A 327 6.92 -3.34 9.59
C ARG A 327 6.32 -4.69 10.00
N VAL A 328 5.07 -4.95 9.63
CA VAL A 328 4.39 -6.21 9.94
C VAL A 328 5.07 -7.42 9.29
N ILE A 329 5.68 -7.23 8.12
CA ILE A 329 6.28 -8.32 7.34
C ILE A 329 7.80 -8.27 7.24
N CYS A 330 8.42 -7.10 7.49
CA CYS A 330 9.86 -6.92 7.30
C CYS A 330 10.65 -6.65 8.58
N ASP A 331 10.00 -6.28 9.69
CA ASP A 331 10.67 -6.17 10.98
C ASP A 331 10.72 -7.53 11.68
N VAL A 332 11.84 -7.84 12.29
CA VAL A 332 12.02 -9.04 13.12
C VAL A 332 12.27 -8.64 14.56
N VAL A 333 11.54 -9.28 15.45
CA VAL A 333 11.59 -9.01 16.89
C VAL A 333 11.62 -10.31 17.66
N GLU A 334 12.21 -10.32 18.85
CA GLU A 334 11.97 -11.40 19.79
C GLU A 334 10.50 -11.33 20.27
N PRO A 335 9.71 -12.40 20.10
CA PRO A 335 8.28 -12.37 20.41
C PRO A 335 7.98 -12.29 21.91
N GLY A 336 8.96 -12.60 22.75
CA GLY A 336 8.78 -12.65 24.19
C GLY A 336 7.65 -13.59 24.59
N SER A 337 6.88 -13.19 25.60
CA SER A 337 5.83 -14.06 26.19
C SER A 337 4.71 -14.48 25.24
N THR A 338 4.53 -13.85 24.07
CA THR A 338 3.58 -14.37 23.06
C THR A 338 3.99 -15.73 22.55
N PHE A 339 5.28 -16.06 22.56
CA PHE A 339 5.80 -17.34 22.09
C PHE A 339 5.45 -18.53 23.01
N LYS A 340 5.02 -18.27 24.25
CA LYS A 340 4.59 -19.31 25.19
C LYS A 340 3.44 -20.15 24.66
N ILE A 341 2.62 -19.60 23.75
CA ILE A 341 1.56 -20.37 23.09
C ILE A 341 2.12 -21.55 22.31
N ILE A 342 3.33 -21.44 21.75
CA ILE A 342 3.95 -22.50 20.95
C ILE A 342 4.40 -23.65 21.83
N VAL A 343 5.15 -23.37 22.89
CA VAL A 343 5.68 -24.42 23.78
C VAL A 343 4.57 -25.14 24.52
N VAL A 344 3.55 -24.40 25.01
CA VAL A 344 2.42 -25.03 25.73
C VAL A 344 1.56 -25.84 24.77
N SER A 345 1.23 -25.31 23.57
CA SER A 345 0.54 -26.10 22.54
C SER A 345 1.26 -27.37 22.18
N ALA A 346 2.59 -27.31 22.01
CA ALA A 346 3.42 -28.47 21.71
C ALA A 346 3.38 -29.51 22.82
N ALA A 347 3.56 -29.07 24.08
CA ALA A 347 3.58 -29.97 25.23
C ALA A 347 2.22 -30.65 25.49
N LEU A 348 1.12 -29.91 25.29
CA LEU A 348 -0.25 -30.48 25.36
C LEU A 348 -0.49 -31.47 24.21
N ASN A 349 -0.06 -31.14 22.98
CA ASN A 349 -0.30 -31.97 21.81
C ASN A 349 0.50 -33.29 21.83
N GLU A 350 1.71 -33.27 22.44
CA GLU A 350 2.52 -34.47 22.67
C GLU A 350 2.06 -35.24 23.92
N GLY A 351 1.07 -34.76 24.65
CA GLY A 351 0.62 -35.39 25.90
C GLY A 351 1.67 -35.37 27.03
N VAL A 352 2.69 -34.51 26.91
CA VAL A 352 3.76 -34.36 27.92
C VAL A 352 3.24 -33.65 29.17
N VAL A 353 2.24 -32.79 29.00
CA VAL A 353 1.56 -32.08 30.10
C VAL A 353 0.05 -32.01 29.83
N THR A 354 -0.72 -31.80 30.92
CA THR A 354 -2.11 -31.36 30.90
C THR A 354 -2.22 -29.95 31.45
N LEU A 355 -3.35 -29.24 31.26
CA LEU A 355 -3.56 -27.91 31.85
C LEU A 355 -3.49 -27.89 33.37
N ALA A 356 -3.84 -29.01 34.02
CA ALA A 356 -3.85 -29.16 35.49
C ALA A 356 -2.47 -29.51 36.07
N ASP A 357 -1.50 -29.97 35.24
CA ASP A 357 -0.16 -30.30 35.73
C ASP A 357 0.48 -29.07 36.33
N VAL A 358 1.22 -29.26 37.42
CA VAL A 358 1.81 -28.15 38.19
C VAL A 358 3.34 -28.13 38.08
N PHE A 359 3.87 -26.93 38.12
CA PHE A 359 5.31 -26.65 38.11
C PHE A 359 5.65 -25.66 39.21
N ASP A 360 6.67 -25.96 40.00
CA ASP A 360 7.22 -25.00 40.96
C ASP A 360 8.03 -23.94 40.20
N CYS A 361 7.61 -22.68 40.28
CA CYS A 361 8.30 -21.53 39.70
C CYS A 361 9.36 -20.94 40.64
N GLU A 362 9.74 -21.65 41.68
CA GLU A 362 10.88 -21.40 42.56
C GLU A 362 10.95 -19.97 43.11
N LYS A 363 9.77 -19.42 43.45
CA LYS A 363 9.61 -18.05 43.95
C LYS A 363 10.31 -17.00 43.02
N GLY A 364 10.25 -17.24 41.73
CA GLY A 364 10.73 -16.31 40.70
C GLY A 364 12.22 -16.39 40.36
N HIS A 365 12.96 -17.42 40.83
CA HIS A 365 14.41 -17.54 40.62
C HIS A 365 14.80 -18.98 40.29
N PHE A 366 14.91 -19.34 39.02
CA PHE A 366 15.28 -20.69 38.57
C PHE A 366 16.72 -20.74 38.04
N ALA A 367 17.59 -21.50 38.70
CA ALA A 367 18.95 -21.73 38.25
C ALA A 367 19.01 -22.88 37.23
N TYR A 368 19.41 -22.58 35.99
CA TYR A 368 19.55 -23.56 34.92
C TYR A 368 20.81 -23.32 34.09
N ALA A 369 21.61 -24.38 33.89
CA ALA A 369 22.82 -24.38 33.06
C ALA A 369 23.77 -23.18 33.37
N GLY A 370 23.94 -22.83 34.66
CA GLY A 370 24.85 -21.78 35.13
C GLY A 370 24.32 -20.34 34.96
N LYS A 371 23.03 -20.18 34.66
CA LYS A 371 22.33 -18.88 34.63
C LYS A 371 21.07 -18.94 35.48
N VAL A 372 20.60 -17.78 35.94
CA VAL A 372 19.35 -17.65 36.68
C VAL A 372 18.29 -17.05 35.74
N LEU A 373 17.16 -17.72 35.60
CA LEU A 373 15.96 -17.20 35.01
C LEU A 373 15.10 -16.51 36.08
N HIS A 374 14.40 -15.46 35.66
CA HIS A 374 13.55 -14.69 36.56
C HIS A 374 12.11 -14.61 36.01
N ASP A 375 11.14 -14.72 36.90
CA ASP A 375 9.77 -14.28 36.66
C ASP A 375 9.58 -12.81 37.03
N HIS A 376 8.48 -12.21 36.62
CA HIS A 376 8.13 -10.82 36.99
C HIS A 376 7.70 -10.72 38.45
N GLU A 377 7.13 -11.78 38.98
CA GLU A 377 6.69 -11.91 40.36
C GLU A 377 7.20 -13.22 40.98
N PRO A 378 7.32 -13.30 42.30
CA PRO A 378 7.84 -14.48 42.96
C PRO A 378 6.79 -15.60 43.05
N TYR A 379 6.42 -16.17 41.89
CA TYR A 379 5.45 -17.28 41.84
C TYR A 379 6.02 -18.54 42.51
N GLY A 380 5.14 -19.24 43.25
CA GLY A 380 5.40 -20.58 43.76
C GLY A 380 4.99 -21.64 42.73
N VAL A 381 4.14 -22.57 43.15
CA VAL A 381 3.60 -23.62 42.28
C VAL A 381 2.47 -23.10 41.40
N LEU A 382 2.57 -23.23 40.08
CA LEU A 382 1.56 -22.84 39.10
C LEU A 382 1.14 -24.03 38.27
N SER A 383 -0.14 -24.13 37.93
CA SER A 383 -0.61 -25.04 36.88
C SER A 383 -0.18 -24.56 35.50
N VAL A 384 -0.17 -25.44 34.48
CA VAL A 384 0.12 -25.09 33.08
C VAL A 384 -0.82 -23.97 32.61
N GLU A 385 -2.11 -24.01 32.97
CA GLU A 385 -3.06 -22.94 32.71
C GLU A 385 -2.60 -21.63 33.36
N SER A 386 -2.26 -21.66 34.69
CA SER A 386 -1.80 -20.50 35.42
C SER A 386 -0.45 -19.94 34.89
N ILE A 387 0.42 -20.78 34.32
CA ILE A 387 1.64 -20.35 33.64
C ILE A 387 1.31 -19.47 32.42
N ILE A 388 0.26 -19.81 31.66
CA ILE A 388 -0.24 -18.97 30.55
C ILE A 388 -0.89 -17.70 31.09
N THR A 389 -1.76 -17.80 32.11
CA THR A 389 -2.51 -16.69 32.75
C THR A 389 -1.55 -15.62 33.30
N LYS A 390 -0.61 -16.04 34.14
CA LYS A 390 0.38 -15.17 34.81
C LYS A 390 1.61 -14.90 33.95
N SER A 391 1.72 -15.59 32.82
CA SER A 391 2.86 -15.47 31.89
C SER A 391 4.22 -15.80 32.54
N SER A 392 4.30 -16.86 33.42
CA SER A 392 5.56 -17.26 34.05
C SER A 392 6.62 -17.68 33.03
N ASN A 393 7.81 -17.11 33.12
CA ASN A 393 8.96 -17.47 32.30
C ASN A 393 9.55 -18.82 32.75
N ILE A 394 9.61 -19.03 34.07
CA ILE A 394 10.17 -20.24 34.69
C ILE A 394 9.27 -21.44 34.37
N GLY A 395 7.96 -21.26 34.52
CA GLY A 395 7.00 -22.31 34.15
C GLY A 395 7.12 -22.72 32.69
N ALA A 396 7.16 -21.74 31.77
CA ALA A 396 7.34 -22.00 30.34
C ALA A 396 8.68 -22.69 30.02
N ALA A 397 9.77 -22.25 30.66
CA ALA A 397 11.09 -22.89 30.50
C ALA A 397 11.08 -24.36 30.96
N LYS A 398 10.45 -24.66 32.11
CA LYS A 398 10.33 -26.03 32.62
C LYS A 398 9.47 -26.92 31.74
N ILE A 399 8.38 -26.37 31.18
CA ILE A 399 7.57 -27.09 30.15
C ILE A 399 8.42 -27.40 28.93
N GLY A 400 9.19 -26.42 28.42
CA GLY A 400 10.09 -26.63 27.27
C GLY A 400 11.17 -27.67 27.54
N ILE A 401 11.78 -27.66 28.73
CA ILE A 401 12.76 -28.66 29.15
C ILE A 401 12.12 -30.05 29.17
N LYS A 402 10.89 -30.18 29.73
CA LYS A 402 10.13 -31.45 29.76
C LYS A 402 9.75 -31.92 28.37
N LEU A 403 9.38 -31.01 27.46
CA LEU A 403 9.06 -31.32 26.06
C LEU A 403 10.27 -31.80 25.27
N GLY A 404 11.42 -31.21 25.52
CA GLY A 404 12.67 -31.50 24.83
C GLY A 404 12.91 -30.68 23.54
N PRO A 405 14.19 -30.53 23.15
CA PRO A 405 14.59 -29.59 22.10
C PRO A 405 14.11 -29.98 20.71
N SER A 406 14.07 -31.27 20.39
CA SER A 406 13.65 -31.77 19.06
C SER A 406 12.16 -31.52 18.80
N ALA A 407 11.31 -31.77 19.79
CA ALA A 407 9.88 -31.50 19.68
C ALA A 407 9.63 -30.00 19.59
N LEU A 408 10.25 -29.18 20.47
CA LEU A 408 10.09 -27.74 20.43
C LEU A 408 10.49 -27.15 19.07
N TYR A 409 11.65 -27.56 18.52
CA TYR A 409 12.11 -27.11 17.19
C TYR A 409 11.12 -27.49 16.08
N ARG A 410 10.59 -28.72 16.09
CA ARG A 410 9.59 -29.18 15.12
C ARG A 410 8.34 -28.29 15.17
N TYR A 411 7.76 -28.06 16.35
CA TYR A 411 6.56 -27.21 16.48
C TYR A 411 6.83 -25.76 16.08
N MET A 412 7.98 -25.19 16.39
CA MET A 412 8.36 -23.87 15.90
C MET A 412 8.27 -23.80 14.36
N THR A 413 8.84 -24.77 13.67
CA THR A 413 8.82 -24.84 12.20
C THR A 413 7.42 -25.16 11.67
N ASP A 414 6.65 -25.99 12.36
CA ASP A 414 5.29 -26.35 11.99
C ASP A 414 4.32 -25.16 12.13
N PHE A 415 4.51 -24.27 13.10
CA PHE A 415 3.80 -22.99 13.19
C PHE A 415 4.26 -21.96 12.16
N GLY A 416 5.28 -22.25 11.35
CA GLY A 416 5.73 -21.45 10.24
C GLY A 416 6.90 -20.50 10.57
N PHE A 417 7.47 -20.55 11.76
CA PHE A 417 8.62 -19.71 12.10
C PHE A 417 9.88 -20.15 11.36
N GLY A 418 10.70 -19.18 10.97
CA GLY A 418 11.89 -19.41 10.14
C GLY A 418 11.59 -19.52 8.65
N SER A 419 10.32 -19.35 8.23
CA SER A 419 9.89 -19.35 6.84
C SER A 419 8.96 -18.18 6.55
N ARG A 420 8.94 -17.69 5.30
CA ARG A 420 7.98 -16.67 4.88
C ARG A 420 6.56 -17.21 4.98
N THR A 421 5.61 -16.38 5.38
CA THR A 421 4.19 -16.76 5.45
C THR A 421 3.58 -16.92 4.06
N GLY A 422 4.19 -16.28 3.07
CA GLY A 422 3.75 -16.26 1.68
C GLY A 422 2.63 -15.26 1.42
N ILE A 423 2.50 -14.21 2.22
CA ILE A 423 1.66 -13.07 1.89
C ILE A 423 2.13 -12.45 0.58
N PRO A 424 1.22 -12.08 -0.34
CA PRO A 424 1.61 -11.50 -1.63
C PRO A 424 2.02 -10.02 -1.48
N LEU A 425 3.09 -9.77 -0.72
CA LEU A 425 3.70 -8.45 -0.55
C LEU A 425 5.23 -8.56 -0.68
N ALA A 426 5.84 -7.53 -1.25
CA ALA A 426 7.28 -7.45 -1.36
C ALA A 426 7.94 -7.18 0.00
N GLY A 427 9.17 -7.63 0.18
CA GLY A 427 9.96 -7.35 1.38
C GLY A 427 9.66 -8.27 2.57
N GLU A 428 8.82 -9.30 2.43
CA GLU A 428 8.61 -10.27 3.52
C GLU A 428 9.89 -11.02 3.86
N VAL A 429 10.22 -11.09 5.16
CA VAL A 429 11.37 -11.81 5.68
C VAL A 429 10.95 -13.08 6.45
N ALA A 430 11.84 -14.05 6.53
CA ALA A 430 11.56 -15.37 7.14
C ALA A 430 11.66 -15.36 8.67
N GLY A 431 12.17 -14.28 9.29
CA GLY A 431 12.59 -14.34 10.69
C GLY A 431 13.86 -15.17 10.88
N ILE A 432 14.24 -15.41 12.13
CA ILE A 432 15.44 -16.14 12.50
C ILE A 432 15.07 -17.26 13.48
N VAL A 433 15.20 -18.49 13.04
CA VAL A 433 15.11 -19.71 13.85
C VAL A 433 16.38 -20.51 13.65
N HIS A 434 17.20 -20.58 14.70
CA HIS A 434 18.46 -21.30 14.63
C HIS A 434 18.23 -22.82 14.52
N PRO A 435 18.95 -23.52 13.62
CA PRO A 435 18.87 -24.98 13.54
C PRO A 435 19.22 -25.63 14.88
N LEU A 436 18.60 -26.75 15.20
CA LEU A 436 18.75 -27.45 16.48
C LEU A 436 20.23 -27.73 16.86
N LYS A 437 21.09 -28.02 15.87
CA LYS A 437 22.52 -28.25 16.06
C LYS A 437 23.28 -27.04 16.63
N ASN A 438 22.72 -25.84 16.47
CA ASN A 438 23.31 -24.58 16.96
C ASN A 438 22.78 -24.18 18.35
N TRP A 439 21.85 -24.97 18.94
CA TRP A 439 21.33 -24.67 20.25
C TRP A 439 22.35 -24.89 21.34
N SER A 440 22.45 -23.95 22.25
CA SER A 440 23.21 -24.08 23.48
C SER A 440 22.39 -24.86 24.53
N LYS A 441 23.02 -25.24 25.63
CA LYS A 441 22.33 -25.81 26.80
C LYS A 441 21.25 -24.87 27.38
N LEU A 442 21.39 -23.56 27.15
CA LEU A 442 20.46 -22.55 27.63
C LEU A 442 19.26 -22.34 26.68
N SER A 443 19.40 -22.66 25.40
CA SER A 443 18.39 -22.37 24.38
C SER A 443 17.05 -22.99 24.72
N ILE A 444 17.03 -24.26 25.22
CA ILE A 444 15.79 -24.93 25.61
C ILE A 444 15.04 -24.25 26.76
N SER A 445 15.69 -23.45 27.56
CA SER A 445 15.05 -22.67 28.63
C SER A 445 14.68 -21.25 28.22
N ARG A 446 15.27 -20.72 27.15
CA ARG A 446 15.06 -19.34 26.68
C ARG A 446 14.04 -19.24 25.55
N ILE A 447 14.11 -20.16 24.58
CA ILE A 447 13.18 -20.17 23.44
C ILE A 447 11.73 -20.29 23.89
N PRO A 448 11.36 -21.11 24.91
CA PRO A 448 9.97 -21.16 25.39
C PRO A 448 9.38 -19.83 25.83
N MET A 449 10.19 -18.88 26.28
CA MET A 449 9.74 -17.55 26.64
C MET A 449 9.98 -16.49 25.57
N GLY A 450 10.36 -16.92 24.34
CA GLY A 450 10.48 -16.09 23.16
C GLY A 450 11.79 -15.34 23.01
N HIS A 451 12.89 -15.85 23.57
CA HIS A 451 14.25 -15.37 23.35
C HIS A 451 15.03 -16.30 22.41
N GLU A 452 16.12 -15.83 21.84
CA GLU A 452 16.95 -16.58 20.87
C GLU A 452 16.17 -17.00 19.58
N VAL A 453 15.03 -16.38 19.34
CA VAL A 453 14.20 -16.50 18.13
C VAL A 453 13.75 -15.10 17.72
N ALA A 454 13.84 -14.79 16.44
CA ALA A 454 13.34 -13.51 15.91
C ALA A 454 12.29 -13.78 14.83
N VAL A 455 11.12 -13.19 15.00
CA VAL A 455 9.95 -13.46 14.18
C VAL A 455 9.34 -12.17 13.65
N THR A 456 8.60 -12.25 12.54
CA THR A 456 7.80 -11.11 12.10
C THR A 456 6.50 -11.00 12.91
N PRO A 457 5.95 -9.79 13.08
CA PRO A 457 4.61 -9.62 13.62
C PRO A 457 3.56 -10.50 12.94
N LEU A 458 3.61 -10.62 11.60
CA LEU A 458 2.68 -11.47 10.87
C LEU A 458 2.80 -12.95 11.21
N GLN A 459 4.02 -13.49 11.38
CA GLN A 459 4.22 -14.87 11.80
C GLN A 459 3.54 -15.15 13.15
N MET A 460 3.65 -14.23 14.12
CA MET A 460 2.99 -14.38 15.42
C MET A 460 1.47 -14.36 15.31
N VAL A 461 0.94 -13.47 14.48
CA VAL A 461 -0.53 -13.41 14.22
C VAL A 461 -1.02 -14.72 13.61
N MET A 462 -0.33 -15.23 12.59
CA MET A 462 -0.73 -16.47 11.92
C MET A 462 -0.62 -17.69 12.84
N ALA A 463 0.36 -17.70 13.76
CA ALA A 463 0.47 -18.75 14.77
C ALA A 463 -0.71 -18.70 15.78
N MET A 464 -1.14 -17.51 16.22
CA MET A 464 -2.33 -17.35 17.04
C MET A 464 -3.60 -17.75 16.27
N CYS A 465 -3.70 -17.35 14.99
CA CYS A 465 -4.79 -17.78 14.11
C CYS A 465 -4.87 -19.31 13.97
N ALA A 466 -3.74 -20.00 13.96
CA ALA A 466 -3.75 -21.48 13.89
C ALA A 466 -4.41 -22.09 15.13
N ILE A 467 -4.16 -21.54 16.33
CA ILE A 467 -4.84 -21.98 17.56
C ILE A 467 -6.35 -21.66 17.46
N ALA A 468 -6.71 -20.42 17.10
CA ALA A 468 -8.08 -19.99 16.90
C ALA A 468 -8.83 -20.81 15.82
N ASN A 469 -8.11 -21.34 14.82
CA ASN A 469 -8.64 -22.15 13.74
C ASN A 469 -8.47 -23.65 14.00
N ARG A 470 -8.74 -24.11 15.21
CA ARG A 470 -8.71 -25.55 15.59
C ARG A 470 -7.39 -26.24 15.28
N GLY A 471 -6.29 -25.52 15.41
CA GLY A 471 -4.93 -26.02 15.16
C GLY A 471 -4.48 -26.00 13.69
N CYS A 472 -5.26 -25.43 12.80
CA CYS A 472 -4.99 -25.38 11.37
C CYS A 472 -4.31 -24.06 10.97
N LEU A 473 -3.08 -24.11 10.48
CA LEU A 473 -2.36 -22.97 9.92
C LEU A 473 -2.84 -22.68 8.50
N MET A 474 -3.29 -21.45 8.26
CA MET A 474 -3.70 -20.94 6.97
C MET A 474 -2.61 -20.06 6.36
N ARG A 475 -2.58 -19.99 5.04
CA ARG A 475 -1.78 -18.99 4.33
C ARG A 475 -2.47 -17.62 4.39
N PRO A 476 -1.76 -16.51 4.64
CA PRO A 476 -2.36 -15.18 4.56
C PRO A 476 -2.98 -14.93 3.17
N LEU A 477 -4.24 -14.58 3.14
CA LEU A 477 -4.97 -14.23 1.93
C LEU A 477 -5.18 -12.71 1.90
N LEU A 478 -4.61 -12.04 0.90
CA LEU A 478 -4.68 -10.58 0.75
C LEU A 478 -5.38 -10.16 -0.54
N VAL A 479 -5.33 -10.98 -1.58
CA VAL A 479 -6.03 -10.75 -2.84
C VAL A 479 -7.16 -11.76 -2.93
N ASP A 480 -8.39 -11.25 -3.05
CA ASP A 480 -9.58 -12.10 -3.18
C ASP A 480 -9.77 -12.54 -4.63
N ARG A 481 -9.76 -11.61 -5.57
CA ARG A 481 -9.97 -11.89 -6.99
C ARG A 481 -9.41 -10.82 -7.91
N LEU A 482 -9.30 -11.19 -9.19
CA LEU A 482 -9.04 -10.26 -10.29
C LEU A 482 -10.28 -10.19 -11.19
N GLU A 483 -10.66 -8.99 -11.57
CA GLU A 483 -11.81 -8.70 -12.42
C GLU A 483 -11.38 -7.98 -13.70
N ASP A 484 -12.14 -8.17 -14.78
CA ASP A 484 -12.02 -7.32 -15.95
C ASP A 484 -12.70 -5.95 -15.68
N ARG A 485 -12.64 -5.05 -16.64
CA ARG A 485 -13.25 -3.72 -16.52
C ARG A 485 -14.79 -3.76 -16.40
N LYS A 486 -15.43 -4.86 -16.79
CA LYS A 486 -16.86 -5.06 -16.71
C LYS A 486 -17.31 -5.69 -15.39
N GLY A 487 -16.34 -6.02 -14.51
CA GLY A 487 -16.59 -6.70 -13.23
C GLY A 487 -16.69 -8.23 -13.37
N ASN A 488 -16.35 -8.81 -14.52
CA ASN A 488 -16.31 -10.26 -14.64
C ASN A 488 -15.06 -10.80 -13.95
N VAL A 489 -15.23 -11.83 -13.12
CA VAL A 489 -14.12 -12.48 -12.41
C VAL A 489 -13.27 -13.27 -13.39
N VAL A 490 -12.00 -12.88 -13.50
CA VAL A 490 -10.99 -13.54 -14.35
C VAL A 490 -10.20 -14.58 -13.54
N ALA A 491 -9.94 -14.28 -12.28
CA ALA A 491 -9.25 -15.19 -11.37
C ALA A 491 -9.77 -14.99 -9.95
N GLN A 492 -9.99 -16.10 -9.23
CA GLN A 492 -10.41 -16.10 -7.82
C GLN A 492 -9.35 -16.82 -6.99
N TYR A 493 -8.96 -16.22 -5.87
CA TYR A 493 -8.01 -16.81 -4.94
C TYR A 493 -8.77 -17.40 -3.76
N GLN A 494 -8.54 -18.69 -3.49
CA GLN A 494 -9.22 -19.40 -2.41
C GLN A 494 -8.35 -19.49 -1.15
N PRO A 495 -8.96 -19.54 0.05
CA PRO A 495 -8.24 -19.85 1.27
C PRO A 495 -7.40 -21.11 1.16
N GLN A 496 -6.14 -21.05 1.57
CA GLN A 496 -5.21 -22.15 1.47
C GLN A 496 -4.81 -22.66 2.85
N ARG A 497 -5.16 -23.90 3.13
CA ARG A 497 -4.65 -24.63 4.30
C ARG A 497 -3.18 -24.98 4.08
N VAL A 498 -2.30 -24.59 5.01
CA VAL A 498 -0.89 -24.97 4.97
C VAL A 498 -0.70 -26.35 5.61
N ARG A 499 -1.12 -26.50 6.87
CA ARG A 499 -1.03 -27.77 7.61
C ARG A 499 -1.87 -27.75 8.89
N GLN A 500 -2.11 -28.94 9.47
CA GLN A 500 -2.55 -29.09 10.84
C GLN A 500 -1.32 -29.09 11.75
N VAL A 501 -1.21 -28.12 12.65
CA VAL A 501 -0.04 -27.94 13.52
C VAL A 501 -0.24 -28.69 14.84
N ILE A 502 -1.44 -28.55 15.42
CA ILE A 502 -1.88 -29.22 16.65
C ILE A 502 -3.26 -29.81 16.43
N SER A 503 -3.64 -30.80 17.23
CA SER A 503 -4.99 -31.37 17.19
C SER A 503 -6.05 -30.36 17.57
N GLU A 504 -7.30 -30.57 17.12
CA GLU A 504 -8.44 -29.74 17.52
C GLU A 504 -8.65 -29.77 19.04
N ALA A 505 -8.45 -30.94 19.67
CA ALA A 505 -8.55 -31.09 21.12
C ALA A 505 -7.53 -30.20 21.85
N THR A 506 -6.28 -30.19 21.39
CA THR A 506 -5.21 -29.33 21.93
C THR A 506 -5.53 -27.85 21.70
N ALA A 507 -6.03 -27.51 20.52
CA ALA A 507 -6.43 -26.14 20.23
C ALA A 507 -7.53 -25.64 21.18
N ARG A 508 -8.54 -26.46 21.47
CA ARG A 508 -9.59 -26.13 22.46
C ARG A 508 -9.01 -25.92 23.86
N GLN A 509 -8.11 -26.82 24.31
CA GLN A 509 -7.42 -26.63 25.60
C GLN A 509 -6.63 -25.31 25.63
N MET A 510 -5.96 -24.97 24.56
CA MET A 510 -5.25 -23.69 24.47
C MET A 510 -6.22 -22.49 24.50
N VAL A 511 -7.39 -22.57 23.88
CA VAL A 511 -8.42 -21.53 23.97
C VAL A 511 -8.84 -21.30 25.42
N GLU A 512 -9.11 -22.38 26.19
CA GLU A 512 -9.44 -22.26 27.62
C GLU A 512 -8.34 -21.55 28.41
N ALA A 513 -7.08 -21.96 28.23
CA ALA A 513 -5.96 -21.31 28.89
C ALA A 513 -5.78 -19.83 28.45
N LEU A 514 -6.07 -19.49 27.19
CA LEU A 514 -5.93 -18.12 26.68
C LEU A 514 -7.08 -17.20 27.12
N LYS A 515 -8.27 -17.72 27.43
CA LYS A 515 -9.38 -16.95 28.04
C LYS A 515 -8.97 -16.42 29.42
N THR A 516 -8.23 -17.18 30.21
CA THR A 516 -7.81 -16.77 31.56
C THR A 516 -6.84 -15.59 31.55
N VAL A 517 -6.12 -15.36 30.43
CA VAL A 517 -5.23 -14.20 30.29
C VAL A 517 -6.00 -12.88 30.31
N VAL A 518 -7.24 -12.89 29.88
CA VAL A 518 -8.13 -11.70 29.82
C VAL A 518 -9.02 -11.58 31.08
N SER A 519 -8.97 -12.56 31.98
CA SER A 519 -9.64 -12.49 33.26
C SER A 519 -9.05 -11.39 34.16
N PRO A 520 -9.75 -10.97 35.24
CA PRO A 520 -9.25 -9.97 36.19
C PRO A 520 -7.87 -10.33 36.78
N GLU A 521 -7.59 -11.63 36.91
CA GLU A 521 -6.32 -12.14 37.44
C GLU A 521 -5.23 -12.29 36.38
N GLY A 522 -5.60 -12.17 35.10
CA GLY A 522 -4.70 -12.33 33.96
C GLY A 522 -3.88 -11.10 33.63
N THR A 523 -2.93 -11.28 32.73
CA THR A 523 -2.01 -10.18 32.31
C THR A 523 -2.67 -9.18 31.35
N ALA A 524 -3.90 -9.42 30.87
CA ALA A 524 -4.59 -8.57 29.88
C ALA A 524 -6.06 -8.31 30.24
N ALA A 525 -6.40 -8.08 31.51
CA ALA A 525 -7.75 -7.75 31.93
C ALA A 525 -8.36 -6.57 31.15
N GLN A 526 -7.52 -5.64 30.67
CA GLN A 526 -7.95 -4.48 29.88
C GLN A 526 -8.38 -4.83 28.43
N ALA A 527 -8.17 -6.07 27.97
CA ALA A 527 -8.67 -6.56 26.68
C ALA A 527 -10.10 -7.14 26.78
N ALA A 528 -10.66 -7.30 28.00
CA ALA A 528 -11.99 -7.87 28.20
C ALA A 528 -13.07 -7.03 27.52
N LEU A 529 -13.99 -7.70 26.82
CA LEU A 529 -15.16 -7.12 26.17
C LEU A 529 -16.41 -7.41 26.98
N GLU A 530 -17.41 -6.58 26.90
CA GLU A 530 -18.66 -6.72 27.66
C GLU A 530 -19.54 -7.86 27.10
N HIS A 531 -19.56 -7.98 25.76
CA HIS A 531 -20.51 -8.87 25.08
C HIS A 531 -19.82 -10.05 24.36
N TYR A 532 -18.51 -10.16 24.45
CA TYR A 532 -17.75 -11.19 23.74
C TYR A 532 -16.69 -11.82 24.63
N THR A 533 -16.58 -13.14 24.57
CA THR A 533 -15.41 -13.81 25.11
C THR A 533 -14.17 -13.50 24.28
N VAL A 534 -13.06 -13.28 24.96
CA VAL A 534 -11.75 -13.02 24.33
C VAL A 534 -10.74 -14.03 24.82
N ALA A 535 -9.97 -14.60 23.92
CA ALA A 535 -8.78 -15.38 24.24
C ALA A 535 -7.55 -14.69 23.62
N GLY A 536 -6.46 -14.58 24.37
CA GLY A 536 -5.28 -13.87 23.87
C GLY A 536 -4.03 -14.01 24.71
N LYS A 537 -2.96 -13.36 24.28
CA LYS A 537 -1.67 -13.39 24.98
C LYS A 537 -0.96 -12.04 24.89
N THR A 538 -0.41 -11.59 26.01
CA THR A 538 0.47 -10.44 26.09
C THR A 538 1.91 -10.81 25.74
N GLY A 539 2.64 -9.86 25.16
CA GLY A 539 4.07 -9.88 24.97
C GLY A 539 4.69 -8.56 25.47
N THR A 540 5.86 -8.67 26.08
CA THR A 540 6.69 -7.54 26.46
C THR A 540 8.13 -8.01 26.33
N ALA A 541 8.73 -7.79 25.15
CA ALA A 541 10.07 -8.22 24.85
C ALA A 541 11.03 -7.04 24.98
N GLN A 542 12.12 -7.23 25.68
CA GLN A 542 13.20 -6.25 25.75
C GLN A 542 13.99 -6.29 24.45
N LYS A 543 14.38 -5.13 23.90
CA LYS A 543 15.04 -5.05 22.60
C LYS A 543 16.57 -5.10 22.75
N THR A 544 17.21 -5.72 21.78
CA THR A 544 18.62 -5.52 21.49
C THR A 544 18.79 -4.32 20.58
N VAL A 545 19.80 -3.50 20.80
CA VAL A 545 20.11 -2.31 19.99
C VAL A 545 21.55 -2.40 19.54
N GLU A 546 21.81 -1.99 18.31
CA GLU A 546 23.16 -1.96 17.76
C GLU A 546 24.11 -1.13 18.64
N GLY A 547 25.30 -1.66 18.89
CA GLY A 547 26.30 -1.03 19.78
C GLY A 547 26.08 -1.28 21.29
N VAL A 548 24.98 -1.91 21.70
CA VAL A 548 24.71 -2.27 23.11
C VAL A 548 24.85 -3.77 23.29
N ARG A 549 25.74 -4.21 24.18
CA ARG A 549 25.89 -5.64 24.49
C ARG A 549 24.70 -6.12 25.34
N GLY A 550 23.89 -7.03 24.79
CA GLY A 550 22.70 -7.55 25.46
C GLY A 550 21.45 -6.70 25.21
N TYR A 551 20.50 -6.72 26.14
CA TYR A 551 19.27 -5.96 26.05
C TYR A 551 19.44 -4.50 26.46
N ALA A 552 18.84 -3.59 25.69
CA ALA A 552 18.87 -2.16 25.96
C ALA A 552 17.87 -1.81 27.09
N PRO A 553 18.34 -1.17 28.19
CA PRO A 553 17.44 -0.78 29.29
C PRO A 553 16.32 0.18 28.80
N GLY A 554 15.09 -0.07 29.24
CA GLY A 554 13.95 0.81 28.94
C GLY A 554 13.41 0.70 27.51
N LYS A 555 13.93 -0.20 26.66
CA LYS A 555 13.48 -0.40 25.29
C LYS A 555 12.73 -1.71 25.15
N TYR A 556 11.43 -1.60 24.90
CA TYR A 556 10.54 -2.75 24.85
C TYR A 556 9.71 -2.78 23.57
N PHE A 557 9.40 -3.99 23.13
CA PHE A 557 8.40 -4.26 22.11
C PHE A 557 7.16 -4.83 22.79
N SER A 558 6.09 -4.06 22.82
CA SER A 558 4.87 -4.36 23.57
C SER A 558 3.78 -4.88 22.64
N THR A 559 3.17 -6.00 23.02
CA THR A 559 2.26 -6.71 22.13
C THR A 559 1.06 -7.24 22.87
N PHE A 560 -0.10 -7.22 22.23
CA PHE A 560 -1.24 -8.07 22.57
C PHE A 560 -1.80 -8.69 21.29
N ILE A 561 -1.98 -10.02 21.29
CA ILE A 561 -2.64 -10.77 20.21
C ILE A 561 -3.79 -11.55 20.83
N GLY A 562 -5.01 -11.35 20.31
CA GLY A 562 -6.19 -12.03 20.79
C GLY A 562 -7.20 -12.27 19.68
N PHE A 563 -8.17 -13.12 19.94
CA PHE A 563 -9.26 -13.43 19.02
C PHE A 563 -10.61 -13.47 19.74
N LEU A 564 -11.66 -13.23 18.98
CA LEU A 564 -13.03 -13.16 19.48
C LEU A 564 -14.03 -13.64 18.41
N PRO A 565 -15.22 -14.15 18.82
CA PRO A 565 -15.49 -14.78 20.10
C PRO A 565 -14.52 -15.92 20.38
N ALA A 566 -14.19 -16.22 21.62
CA ALA A 566 -13.12 -17.17 21.93
C ALA A 566 -13.40 -18.60 21.43
N ASP A 567 -14.63 -19.07 21.57
CA ASP A 567 -15.01 -20.46 21.22
C ASP A 567 -15.35 -20.65 19.74
N ASN A 568 -15.73 -19.55 19.05
CA ASN A 568 -16.02 -19.55 17.62
C ASN A 568 -15.36 -18.34 16.95
N PRO A 569 -14.03 -18.33 16.82
CA PRO A 569 -13.28 -17.15 16.40
C PRO A 569 -13.66 -16.65 15.00
N GLU A 570 -14.11 -15.39 14.95
CA GLU A 570 -14.38 -14.66 13.70
C GLU A 570 -13.23 -13.72 13.35
N LEU A 571 -12.59 -13.13 14.38
CA LEU A 571 -11.50 -12.18 14.23
C LEU A 571 -10.32 -12.53 15.14
N CYS A 572 -9.11 -12.46 14.60
CA CYS A 572 -7.87 -12.37 15.36
C CYS A 572 -7.27 -10.99 15.12
N ILE A 573 -6.99 -10.27 16.20
CA ILE A 573 -6.48 -8.90 16.18
C ILE A 573 -5.16 -8.87 16.93
N ALA A 574 -4.16 -8.28 16.34
CA ALA A 574 -2.85 -8.09 16.95
C ALA A 574 -2.46 -6.60 16.96
N VAL A 575 -1.95 -6.14 18.08
CA VAL A 575 -1.44 -4.79 18.27
C VAL A 575 0.00 -4.84 18.74
N PHE A 576 0.86 -4.08 18.10
CA PHE A 576 2.29 -4.00 18.36
C PHE A 576 2.70 -2.55 18.56
N LEU A 577 3.43 -2.26 19.62
CA LEU A 577 4.01 -0.95 19.92
C LEU A 577 5.51 -1.08 20.14
N ASP A 578 6.29 -0.34 19.38
CA ASP A 578 7.73 -0.32 19.46
C ASP A 578 8.22 0.82 20.35
N GLU A 579 8.87 0.50 21.46
CA GLU A 579 9.39 1.44 22.47
C GLU A 579 8.34 2.45 22.98
N PRO A 580 7.16 1.99 23.48
CA PRO A 580 6.17 2.90 24.04
C PRO A 580 6.69 3.59 25.29
N LYS A 581 6.26 4.84 25.50
CA LYS A 581 6.58 5.66 26.68
C LYS A 581 5.40 5.73 27.64
N GLY A 582 5.69 5.94 28.94
CA GLY A 582 4.64 6.03 29.97
C GLY A 582 4.03 4.69 30.39
N GLY A 583 4.63 3.57 29.94
CA GLY A 583 4.25 2.20 30.19
C GLY A 583 4.79 1.29 29.10
N TYR A 584 5.11 0.04 29.43
CA TYR A 584 5.70 -0.91 28.47
C TYR A 584 5.09 -2.30 28.51
N TYR A 585 4.25 -2.61 29.49
CA TYR A 585 3.57 -3.91 29.53
C TYR A 585 2.48 -4.00 28.45
N GLY A 586 2.53 -5.05 27.63
CA GLY A 586 1.55 -5.25 26.53
C GLY A 586 0.10 -5.25 27.03
N GLY A 587 -0.17 -5.76 28.23
CA GLY A 587 -1.50 -5.70 28.85
C GLY A 587 -1.98 -4.28 29.20
N GLN A 588 -1.08 -3.33 29.39
CA GLN A 588 -1.39 -1.94 29.74
C GLN A 588 -1.47 -1.04 28.53
N VAL A 589 -0.58 -1.23 27.52
CA VAL A 589 -0.48 -0.31 26.39
C VAL A 589 -1.08 -0.87 25.10
N ALA A 590 -1.05 -2.19 24.86
CA ALA A 590 -1.57 -2.80 23.63
C ALA A 590 -2.99 -3.38 23.80
N ALA A 591 -3.31 -3.97 24.97
CA ALA A 591 -4.62 -4.56 25.22
C ALA A 591 -5.80 -3.55 25.14
N PRO A 592 -5.70 -2.30 25.64
CA PRO A 592 -6.77 -1.32 25.47
C PRO A 592 -7.02 -0.92 24.02
N ILE A 593 -5.96 -0.93 23.20
CA ILE A 593 -6.06 -0.64 21.75
C ILE A 593 -6.78 -1.80 21.06
N PHE A 594 -6.39 -3.04 21.38
CA PHE A 594 -7.10 -4.23 20.93
C PHE A 594 -8.60 -4.14 21.27
N LYS A 595 -8.96 -3.88 22.54
CA LYS A 595 -10.35 -3.74 22.99
C LYS A 595 -11.13 -2.79 22.10
N ARG A 596 -10.62 -1.59 21.91
CA ARG A 596 -11.26 -0.55 21.09
C ARG A 596 -11.48 -0.98 19.64
N ILE A 597 -10.49 -1.66 19.04
CA ILE A 597 -10.62 -2.18 17.68
C ILE A 597 -11.63 -3.31 17.64
N ALA A 598 -11.56 -4.24 18.60
CA ALA A 598 -12.42 -5.42 18.68
C ALA A 598 -13.89 -5.05 18.82
N GLU A 599 -14.24 -4.11 19.73
CA GLU A 599 -15.61 -3.63 19.93
C GLU A 599 -16.20 -3.04 18.64
N ARG A 600 -15.45 -2.16 17.98
CA ARG A 600 -15.89 -1.55 16.73
C ARG A 600 -16.01 -2.56 15.59
N ALA A 601 -15.04 -3.46 15.50
CA ALA A 601 -15.01 -4.51 14.50
C ALA A 601 -16.17 -5.50 14.66
N ALA A 602 -16.43 -5.95 15.87
CA ALA A 602 -17.53 -6.86 16.17
C ALA A 602 -18.89 -6.25 15.81
N ASN A 603 -19.13 -5.00 16.19
CA ASN A 603 -20.34 -4.27 15.84
C ASN A 603 -20.48 -4.08 14.32
N TYR A 604 -19.41 -3.66 13.65
CA TYR A 604 -19.44 -3.42 12.21
C TYR A 604 -19.67 -4.70 11.40
N MET A 605 -19.09 -5.82 11.82
CA MET A 605 -19.25 -7.11 11.17
C MET A 605 -20.51 -7.86 11.61
N ASN A 606 -21.28 -7.27 12.53
CA ASN A 606 -22.47 -7.89 13.13
C ASN A 606 -22.18 -9.29 13.71
N ILE A 607 -21.04 -9.41 14.41
CA ILE A 607 -20.66 -10.64 15.09
C ILE A 607 -21.66 -10.86 16.24
N GLN A 608 -22.20 -12.08 16.34
CA GLN A 608 -23.15 -12.39 17.41
C GLN A 608 -22.45 -12.40 18.78
N PRO A 609 -22.99 -11.67 19.78
CA PRO A 609 -22.49 -11.76 21.15
C PRO A 609 -22.56 -13.19 21.68
N ASP A 610 -21.54 -13.60 22.42
CA ASP A 610 -21.49 -14.90 23.10
C ASP A 610 -21.47 -14.79 24.63
N VAL A 611 -21.58 -13.55 25.16
CA VAL A 611 -21.77 -13.24 26.56
C VAL A 611 -23.11 -12.51 26.71
N GLU A 612 -24.02 -13.10 27.45
CA GLU A 612 -25.26 -12.40 27.83
C GLU A 612 -24.92 -11.22 28.75
N PRO A 613 -25.48 -10.02 28.52
CA PRO A 613 -25.28 -8.91 29.43
C PRO A 613 -25.87 -9.32 30.79
N GLN A 614 -25.09 -9.26 31.86
CA GLN A 614 -25.66 -9.39 33.20
C GLN A 614 -26.70 -8.28 33.33
N PRO A 615 -27.97 -8.62 33.68
CA PRO A 615 -28.97 -7.60 33.94
C PRO A 615 -28.38 -6.68 35.01
N ALA A 616 -28.31 -5.39 34.73
CA ALA A 616 -27.89 -4.40 35.70
C ALA A 616 -28.74 -4.68 36.95
N LEU A 617 -28.08 -5.08 38.04
CA LEU A 617 -28.75 -5.19 39.35
C LEU A 617 -29.45 -3.86 39.54
N ALA A 618 -30.78 -3.87 39.44
CA ALA A 618 -31.61 -2.71 39.71
C ALA A 618 -31.17 -2.19 41.07
N GLY A 619 -30.45 -1.09 41.05
CA GLY A 619 -29.97 -0.46 42.27
C GLY A 619 -31.18 -0.35 43.22
N ASN A 620 -31.02 -0.86 44.41
CA ASN A 620 -32.01 -0.68 45.50
C ASN A 620 -32.47 0.77 45.48
N ALA A 621 -33.64 1.01 44.88
CA ALA A 621 -34.36 2.25 45.13
C ALA A 621 -34.58 2.30 46.63
N ALA A 622 -33.83 3.15 47.31
CA ALA A 622 -33.98 3.40 48.71
C ALA A 622 -35.46 3.64 48.97
N ALA A 623 -36.04 2.74 49.79
CA ALA A 623 -37.39 2.92 50.29
C ALA A 623 -37.44 4.29 50.98
N GLY A 624 -38.16 5.22 50.38
CA GLY A 624 -38.50 6.49 50.99
C GLY A 624 -39.31 6.22 52.28
N PRO A 625 -39.19 7.09 53.30
CA PRO A 625 -39.83 6.88 54.56
C PRO A 625 -41.37 6.85 54.45
N ALA A 626 -42.00 5.82 55.05
CA ALA A 626 -43.45 5.65 55.11
C ALA A 626 -44.14 6.89 55.71
N GLU A 627 -44.97 7.57 54.91
CA GLU A 627 -45.90 8.58 55.40
C GLU A 627 -46.94 7.91 56.35
N ARG A 628 -47.01 8.43 57.58
CA ARG A 628 -48.08 8.10 58.54
C ARG A 628 -49.39 8.72 58.06
N PRO A 629 -50.55 8.04 58.21
CA PRO A 629 -51.87 8.60 57.89
C PRO A 629 -52.26 9.71 58.89
N GLY A 630 -52.31 10.95 58.43
CA GLY A 630 -52.79 12.11 59.14
C GLY A 630 -54.32 12.20 59.09
N ARG A 631 -54.90 12.45 60.25
CA ARG A 631 -56.33 12.65 60.62
C ARG A 631 -57.04 13.60 59.66
N VAL A 632 -58.24 13.21 59.30
CA VAL A 632 -59.31 14.06 58.76
C VAL A 632 -59.76 15.09 59.80
N ALA A 633 -59.76 16.37 59.47
CA ALA A 633 -60.53 17.39 60.15
C ALA A 633 -61.31 18.17 59.10
N SER A 634 -62.59 18.07 59.18
CA SER A 634 -63.60 18.88 58.51
C SER A 634 -63.58 20.30 59.03
N THR A 635 -63.63 21.32 58.19
CA THR A 635 -64.43 22.56 58.46
C THR A 635 -64.66 23.33 57.16
N THR A 636 -65.86 23.52 56.90
CA THR A 636 -66.68 24.47 56.18
C THR A 636 -66.16 25.92 56.13
N GLY A 637 -66.41 26.62 55.03
CA GLY A 637 -66.70 28.03 55.09
C GLY A 637 -66.06 28.90 54.06
N GLU A 638 -66.87 29.27 53.10
CA GLU A 638 -67.20 30.60 52.63
C GLU A 638 -66.15 31.41 51.80
N ALA A 639 -66.69 31.78 50.73
CA ALA A 639 -66.60 32.75 49.71
C ALA A 639 -66.06 34.16 50.06
N THR A 640 -65.63 34.76 48.97
CA THR A 640 -65.61 36.17 48.53
C THR A 640 -64.17 36.74 48.33
N ASP A 641 -63.88 37.15 47.29
CA ASP A 641 -63.78 38.14 46.23
C ASP A 641 -62.73 37.78 45.18
#